data_acb57fbdf4473d3e560dfda6e183f031
#
_entry.id   acb57fbdf4473d3e560dfda6e183f031
#
_cell.length_a   1.000
_cell.length_b   1.000
_cell.length_c   1.000
_cell.angle_alpha   90.00
_cell.angle_beta   90.00
_cell.angle_gamma   90.00
#
_symmetry.space_group_name_H-M   'P 1'
#
loop_
_entity.id
_entity.type
_entity.pdbx_description
1 polymer ?
#
loop_
_entity_poly.entity_id
_entity_poly.type
_entity_poly.pdbx_seq_one_letter_code
_entity_poly.pdbx_strand_id
1 'polypeptide(L)'
;MKQFPIVLLALAAACATTKGVAPKVPPGTKTPIPVTPTEPITAVPADGSRAPAVDPALAYMLGLMPLKSTGVDVFRVAHPTYDGRGVLIAILDSGVDPNVPGLIVTSTGAPKVIELRDFSGEGRVALTPFAAPVDSELRGAARIGRLTTATTWYRGVFRELPLGRLPAADVNGNGRNTDEFPVVVVKASDGWVAFLDTNLDGTFEDEMPLHDYRQGREMIALGKKPLTIVANFTEADSAPVLDLFFDTSGHGTHVAGIAAGYNLFNVSGFNGVAPGAQLIGLKISNNARGAVTVHGSIMRAMDYAARYAAQRNLPLVLNLSFGVGNEHEGRAVIDSITDAFLLAHPELTFAIATGNDGPGLSTVGFPGSADLALSVGASYPGIFAQAPQPGVPPARDILAWFSARGGELGKPDLVTPGVAFSSVPRWNTGNEIKGGTSMASPHAAGLAACLASALVQEGRRASAAEIVQALRVSARPFNAARAIEDGAGVPALEAAYQWLEGGHQGSVYRVRATTGVSAAFRRNGFAGAQDSIETFTVRHLAGLRAAQFALRADVPWLRVDDTVEAAPRATEIPVTYKRSALVTPGVYVGTVTALNPRDTTAGPLFTLVNTVIVPTDLAAKALFDERRRIGPAAVQRYFLRVPQPDATLRVTVTLLDSQGEQASVRLYEPDGAPARSAPDEIDIGAEESGTASITVRAEDMVAGVYELDVVAPPLAAATATVRADLGPVTLALAQQGGGLEASSVLGGQGNTVTGEVVYRLVGAERRYPVAGRGQAAESLQIRPPRWAKRMEIDVELPSSLWDELTDFSVTVYDSVGQQVRGGNQPMNYAFGRLSLALSDSLTGVPLTVELYPAFARLPGHQWRGTTRVRFLGPDEPVGEGGSLSVVAGGRSVVRLPTAPALDLPEGFNTLIETRVTTLTGAVAARRTAAPAGSRGASGLR
;
A
#
# COMPACT_ATOMS: atom_id res chain seq x y z
N MET A 1 -3.77 1.44 -5.42
CA MET A 1 -2.62 2.38 -5.47
C MET A 1 -3.01 3.57 -6.32
N LYS A 2 -3.34 4.68 -5.69
CA LYS A 2 -3.59 5.93 -6.43
C LYS A 2 -2.27 6.42 -6.99
N GLN A 3 -2.23 6.61 -8.31
CA GLN A 3 -1.08 7.22 -8.98
C GLN A 3 -0.97 8.67 -8.51
N PHE A 4 0.20 9.04 -8.02
CA PHE A 4 0.52 10.43 -7.66
C PHE A 4 0.76 11.25 -8.93
N PRO A 5 -0.10 12.22 -9.32
CA PRO A 5 0.18 13.12 -10.43
C PRO A 5 0.86 14.44 -10.02
N ILE A 6 1.11 14.68 -8.72
CA ILE A 6 1.31 16.07 -8.23
C ILE A 6 2.73 16.59 -8.37
N VAL A 7 3.76 15.75 -8.33
CA VAL A 7 5.16 16.23 -8.38
C VAL A 7 5.64 16.53 -9.83
N LEU A 8 4.99 15.97 -10.84
CA LEU A 8 5.38 16.21 -12.25
C LEU A 8 4.98 17.59 -12.80
N LEU A 9 3.92 18.20 -12.27
CA LEU A 9 3.52 19.55 -12.72
C LEU A 9 4.52 20.64 -12.30
N ALA A 10 5.18 20.49 -11.13
CA ALA A 10 6.20 21.45 -10.70
C ALA A 10 7.49 21.40 -11.55
N LEU A 11 7.84 20.22 -12.07
CA LEU A 11 8.99 20.04 -12.96
C LEU A 11 8.76 20.58 -14.37
N ALA A 12 7.53 20.54 -14.87
CA ALA A 12 7.18 21.05 -16.20
C ALA A 12 6.99 22.57 -16.21
N ALA A 13 6.52 23.17 -15.12
CA ALA A 13 6.31 24.61 -15.01
C ALA A 13 7.63 25.40 -14.88
N ALA A 14 8.69 24.82 -14.30
CA ALA A 14 9.98 25.48 -14.14
C ALA A 14 10.76 25.65 -15.45
N CYS A 15 10.41 24.93 -16.52
CA CYS A 15 11.06 25.07 -17.84
C CYS A 15 10.42 26.13 -18.75
N ALA A 16 9.28 26.75 -18.37
CA ALA A 16 8.53 27.61 -19.29
C ALA A 16 8.69 29.11 -19.10
N THR A 17 9.40 29.61 -18.08
CA THR A 17 9.50 31.04 -17.81
C THR A 17 10.88 31.50 -17.35
N THR A 18 11.88 31.58 -18.25
CA THR A 18 12.96 32.56 -18.10
C THR A 18 13.53 32.95 -19.45
N LYS A 19 12.99 34.00 -20.04
CA LYS A 19 13.76 34.88 -20.92
C LYS A 19 14.49 35.85 -20.02
N GLY A 20 15.73 35.56 -19.68
CA GLY A 20 16.62 36.39 -18.88
C GLY A 20 18.01 36.51 -19.54
N VAL A 21 18.43 37.71 -19.72
CA VAL A 21 19.67 38.22 -20.35
C VAL A 21 20.92 37.48 -19.84
N ALA A 22 21.77 37.04 -20.75
CA ALA A 22 23.05 36.39 -20.50
C ALA A 22 24.11 37.34 -19.94
N PRO A 23 24.87 36.99 -18.90
CA PRO A 23 26.08 37.73 -18.49
C PRO A 23 27.27 37.35 -19.35
N LYS A 24 28.09 38.35 -19.70
CA LYS A 24 29.34 38.19 -20.44
C LYS A 24 30.40 37.44 -19.62
N VAL A 25 30.95 36.39 -20.18
CA VAL A 25 32.06 35.59 -19.63
C VAL A 25 33.40 36.10 -20.15
N PRO A 26 34.47 36.17 -19.29
CA PRO A 26 35.83 36.55 -19.73
C PRO A 26 36.52 35.44 -20.57
N PRO A 27 37.45 35.75 -21.47
CA PRO A 27 38.04 34.76 -22.35
C PRO A 27 39.12 33.93 -21.66
N GLY A 28 38.99 32.59 -21.72
CA GLY A 28 40.12 31.69 -21.37
C GLY A 28 39.81 30.32 -20.78
N THR A 29 38.56 29.91 -20.63
CA THR A 29 38.24 28.54 -20.14
C THR A 29 37.62 27.70 -21.27
N LYS A 30 38.15 26.50 -21.48
CA LYS A 30 37.58 25.54 -22.41
C LYS A 30 36.16 25.20 -21.99
N THR A 31 35.21 25.68 -22.73
CA THR A 31 33.77 25.49 -22.56
C THR A 31 33.42 24.03 -22.83
N PRO A 32 32.64 23.35 -21.95
CA PRO A 32 31.93 22.16 -22.36
C PRO A 32 30.91 22.53 -23.44
N ILE A 33 30.74 21.67 -24.42
CA ILE A 33 29.81 21.84 -25.53
C ILE A 33 28.41 22.11 -24.95
N PRO A 34 27.76 23.25 -25.30
CA PRO A 34 26.42 23.53 -24.83
C PRO A 34 25.46 22.54 -25.49
N VAL A 35 24.81 21.69 -24.70
CA VAL A 35 23.61 20.98 -25.15
C VAL A 35 22.52 22.05 -25.20
N THR A 36 22.20 22.50 -26.38
CA THR A 36 21.05 23.38 -26.65
C THR A 36 19.80 22.57 -26.35
N PRO A 37 18.87 23.03 -25.50
CA PRO A 37 17.58 22.41 -25.38
C PRO A 37 16.81 22.66 -26.68
N THR A 38 16.73 21.66 -27.52
CA THR A 38 15.85 21.67 -28.68
C THR A 38 14.48 21.22 -28.26
N GLU A 39 13.53 22.12 -28.40
CA GLU A 39 12.06 22.00 -28.48
C GLU A 39 11.29 21.29 -27.39
N PRO A 40 10.09 21.78 -27.02
CA PRO A 40 9.20 21.09 -26.07
C PRO A 40 8.78 19.75 -26.69
N ILE A 41 9.02 18.67 -25.95
CA ILE A 41 8.64 17.31 -26.33
C ILE A 41 7.11 17.21 -26.32
N THR A 42 6.49 17.44 -27.48
CA THR A 42 5.06 17.30 -27.74
C THR A 42 4.78 16.39 -28.95
N ALA A 43 5.70 15.53 -29.31
CA ALA A 43 5.43 14.56 -30.36
C ALA A 43 5.13 13.19 -29.72
N VAL A 44 3.87 12.80 -29.69
CA VAL A 44 3.47 11.40 -29.54
C VAL A 44 4.04 10.64 -30.73
N PRO A 45 4.92 9.65 -30.55
CA PRO A 45 5.42 8.86 -31.67
C PRO A 45 4.26 8.25 -32.46
N ALA A 46 4.42 8.14 -33.75
CA ALA A 46 3.38 7.64 -34.67
C ALA A 46 2.95 6.19 -34.41
N ASP A 47 3.70 5.44 -33.58
CA ASP A 47 3.40 4.07 -33.14
C ASP A 47 2.56 4.02 -31.84
N GLY A 48 2.16 5.18 -31.28
CA GLY A 48 1.36 5.25 -30.04
C GLY A 48 2.13 4.93 -28.78
N SER A 49 3.47 4.78 -28.80
CA SER A 49 4.29 4.66 -27.60
C SER A 49 4.42 6.03 -26.93
N ARG A 50 4.27 6.06 -25.61
CA ARG A 50 4.59 7.25 -24.80
C ARG A 50 6.10 7.38 -24.66
N ALA A 51 6.59 8.62 -24.62
CA ALA A 51 7.96 8.89 -24.18
C ALA A 51 8.10 8.61 -22.67
N PRO A 52 9.29 8.24 -22.18
CA PRO A 52 9.57 8.18 -20.76
C PRO A 52 9.22 9.49 -20.04
N ALA A 53 8.84 9.42 -18.77
CA ALA A 53 8.49 10.59 -17.94
C ALA A 53 9.63 11.61 -17.85
N VAL A 54 10.87 11.11 -17.89
CA VAL A 54 12.13 11.87 -17.96
C VAL A 54 13.04 11.12 -18.93
N ASP A 55 13.86 11.84 -19.70
CA ASP A 55 14.91 11.19 -20.50
C ASP A 55 15.80 10.31 -19.62
N PRO A 56 16.00 9.03 -19.93
CA PRO A 56 16.73 8.11 -19.06
C PRO A 56 18.18 8.51 -18.77
N ALA A 57 18.87 9.13 -19.73
CA ALA A 57 20.23 9.62 -19.50
C ALA A 57 20.23 10.82 -18.54
N LEU A 58 19.23 11.70 -18.68
CA LEU A 58 19.01 12.77 -17.72
C LEU A 58 18.61 12.24 -16.35
N ALA A 59 17.71 11.27 -16.27
CA ALA A 59 17.32 10.63 -14.99
C ALA A 59 18.55 10.03 -14.26
N TYR A 60 19.46 9.40 -15.02
CA TYR A 60 20.73 8.90 -14.47
C TYR A 60 21.63 10.03 -13.96
N MET A 61 21.84 11.09 -14.76
CA MET A 61 22.65 12.23 -14.36
C MET A 61 22.12 12.96 -13.13
N LEU A 62 20.80 13.04 -12.99
CA LEU A 62 20.13 13.62 -11.83
C LEU A 62 20.16 12.71 -10.60
N GLY A 63 20.45 11.42 -10.76
CA GLY A 63 20.45 10.45 -9.67
C GLY A 63 19.04 10.05 -9.23
N LEU A 64 18.08 9.96 -10.17
CA LEU A 64 16.69 9.57 -9.87
C LEU A 64 16.52 8.09 -9.49
N MET A 65 17.58 7.29 -9.56
CA MET A 65 17.76 6.06 -8.78
C MET A 65 18.59 6.43 -7.55
N PRO A 66 18.00 6.63 -6.36
CA PRO A 66 18.63 7.34 -5.23
C PRO A 66 19.63 6.48 -4.44
N LEU A 67 20.64 5.93 -5.12
CA LEU A 67 21.67 5.05 -4.53
C LEU A 67 22.54 5.77 -3.50
N LYS A 68 22.71 7.10 -3.63
CA LYS A 68 23.49 7.93 -2.71
C LYS A 68 22.91 7.97 -1.30
N SER A 69 21.60 7.86 -1.16
CA SER A 69 20.93 7.90 0.14
C SER A 69 21.44 6.83 1.11
N THR A 70 21.82 5.67 0.58
CA THR A 70 22.33 4.51 1.32
C THR A 70 23.81 4.22 1.09
N GLY A 71 24.50 5.07 0.30
CA GLY A 71 25.95 4.94 0.02
C GLY A 71 26.29 3.80 -0.94
N VAL A 72 25.35 3.26 -1.70
CA VAL A 72 25.60 2.19 -2.68
C VAL A 72 26.57 2.61 -3.77
N ASP A 73 26.50 3.87 -4.20
CA ASP A 73 27.39 4.45 -5.20
C ASP A 73 28.86 4.41 -4.75
N VAL A 74 29.14 4.82 -3.52
CA VAL A 74 30.50 4.79 -2.94
C VAL A 74 30.96 3.36 -2.67
N PHE A 75 30.09 2.53 -2.11
CA PHE A 75 30.36 1.12 -1.81
C PHE A 75 30.81 0.36 -3.06
N ARG A 76 30.12 0.55 -4.19
CA ARG A 76 30.49 -0.11 -5.45
C ARG A 76 31.84 0.35 -6.03
N VAL A 77 32.25 1.58 -5.74
CA VAL A 77 33.60 2.05 -6.13
C VAL A 77 34.66 1.34 -5.29
N ALA A 78 34.41 1.17 -3.98
CA ALA A 78 35.33 0.48 -3.09
C ALA A 78 35.32 -1.05 -3.30
N HIS A 79 34.16 -1.62 -3.57
CA HIS A 79 33.92 -3.06 -3.68
C HIS A 79 33.17 -3.41 -4.97
N PRO A 80 33.81 -3.29 -6.15
CA PRO A 80 33.12 -3.39 -7.45
C PRO A 80 32.53 -4.77 -7.73
N THR A 81 32.94 -5.80 -7.01
CA THR A 81 32.41 -7.16 -7.15
C THR A 81 31.33 -7.51 -6.12
N TYR A 82 31.13 -6.72 -5.04
CA TYR A 82 30.11 -6.95 -4.03
C TYR A 82 28.76 -6.34 -4.45
N ASP A 83 28.36 -6.64 -5.68
CA ASP A 83 27.25 -6.04 -6.41
C ASP A 83 26.02 -6.95 -6.51
N GLY A 84 25.91 -7.94 -5.63
CA GLY A 84 24.84 -8.93 -5.63
C GLY A 84 25.15 -10.20 -6.44
N ARG A 85 26.31 -10.29 -7.14
CA ARG A 85 26.67 -11.52 -7.88
C ARG A 85 26.73 -12.72 -6.98
N GLY A 86 26.24 -13.87 -7.47
CA GLY A 86 26.15 -15.09 -6.68
C GLY A 86 24.95 -15.11 -5.70
N VAL A 87 24.09 -14.11 -5.74
CA VAL A 87 22.87 -14.02 -4.90
C VAL A 87 21.61 -13.99 -5.78
N LEU A 88 20.56 -14.60 -5.30
CA LEU A 88 19.24 -14.62 -5.92
C LEU A 88 18.30 -13.64 -5.18
N ILE A 89 17.58 -12.81 -5.94
CA ILE A 89 16.51 -11.99 -5.37
C ILE A 89 15.18 -12.48 -5.96
N ALA A 90 14.24 -12.83 -5.10
CA ALA A 90 12.88 -13.17 -5.50
C ALA A 90 11.97 -11.94 -5.37
N ILE A 91 11.32 -11.57 -6.47
CA ILE A 91 10.35 -10.48 -6.54
C ILE A 91 8.94 -11.08 -6.50
N LEU A 92 8.29 -10.98 -5.35
CA LEU A 92 6.89 -11.41 -5.14
C LEU A 92 6.00 -10.20 -5.41
N ASP A 93 5.40 -10.11 -6.61
CA ASP A 93 4.72 -8.89 -7.04
C ASP A 93 3.67 -9.17 -8.14
N SER A 94 3.32 -8.15 -8.92
CA SER A 94 2.35 -8.20 -10.05
C SER A 94 2.86 -8.95 -11.28
N GLY A 95 4.12 -9.31 -11.33
CA GLY A 95 4.86 -9.85 -12.47
C GLY A 95 6.14 -9.08 -12.70
N VAL A 96 7.02 -9.61 -13.54
CA VAL A 96 8.27 -8.99 -13.98
C VAL A 96 8.39 -9.18 -15.49
N ASP A 97 8.54 -8.10 -16.25
CA ASP A 97 8.81 -8.17 -17.69
C ASP A 97 10.31 -8.41 -17.94
N PRO A 98 10.74 -9.60 -18.37
CA PRO A 98 12.15 -9.92 -18.58
C PRO A 98 12.74 -9.27 -19.84
N ASN A 99 11.89 -8.66 -20.70
CA ASN A 99 12.27 -8.11 -22.00
C ASN A 99 12.59 -6.60 -21.93
N VAL A 100 12.54 -5.99 -20.74
CA VAL A 100 12.88 -4.57 -20.63
C VAL A 100 14.40 -4.36 -20.49
N PRO A 101 14.95 -3.28 -21.08
CA PRO A 101 16.34 -2.92 -20.88
C PRO A 101 16.68 -2.76 -19.40
N GLY A 102 17.74 -3.42 -18.95
CA GLY A 102 18.15 -3.46 -17.54
C GLY A 102 17.78 -4.75 -16.82
N LEU A 103 16.85 -5.56 -17.36
CA LEU A 103 16.47 -6.87 -16.79
C LEU A 103 16.86 -8.06 -17.69
N ILE A 104 17.71 -7.86 -18.69
CA ILE A 104 18.16 -8.89 -19.63
C ILE A 104 19.40 -9.63 -19.09
N VAL A 105 20.42 -8.88 -18.67
CA VAL A 105 21.71 -9.44 -18.20
C VAL A 105 22.12 -8.80 -16.88
N THR A 106 22.92 -9.51 -16.12
CA THR A 106 23.59 -9.01 -14.90
C THR A 106 24.86 -8.23 -15.26
N SER A 107 25.48 -7.58 -14.28
CA SER A 107 26.80 -6.95 -14.43
C SER A 107 27.91 -7.91 -14.86
N THR A 108 27.70 -9.22 -14.70
CA THR A 108 28.62 -10.28 -15.12
C THR A 108 28.32 -10.85 -16.51
N GLY A 109 27.26 -10.37 -17.18
CA GLY A 109 26.78 -10.88 -18.46
C GLY A 109 25.91 -12.13 -18.38
N ALA A 110 25.67 -12.66 -17.19
CA ALA A 110 24.74 -13.78 -16.99
C ALA A 110 23.28 -13.32 -17.19
N PRO A 111 22.34 -14.21 -17.54
CA PRO A 111 20.93 -13.88 -17.60
C PRO A 111 20.42 -13.28 -16.29
N LYS A 112 19.70 -12.15 -16.38
CA LYS A 112 19.18 -11.44 -15.21
C LYS A 112 17.98 -12.16 -14.60
N VAL A 113 16.92 -12.36 -15.36
CA VAL A 113 15.71 -13.05 -14.93
C VAL A 113 15.83 -14.52 -15.32
N ILE A 114 15.96 -15.42 -14.34
CA ILE A 114 16.22 -16.83 -14.57
C ILE A 114 15.05 -17.75 -14.31
N GLU A 115 14.01 -17.22 -13.68
CA GLU A 115 12.75 -17.92 -13.41
C GLU A 115 11.58 -16.93 -13.36
N LEU A 116 10.46 -17.32 -13.92
CA LEU A 116 9.18 -16.60 -13.85
C LEU A 116 8.06 -17.60 -13.53
N ARG A 117 7.21 -17.33 -12.54
CA ARG A 117 6.08 -18.17 -12.14
C ARG A 117 4.83 -17.37 -11.81
N ASP A 118 3.71 -17.79 -12.37
CA ASP A 118 2.39 -17.28 -12.01
C ASP A 118 1.77 -18.13 -10.87
N PHE A 119 1.55 -17.49 -9.72
CA PHE A 119 0.80 -18.04 -8.59
C PHE A 119 -0.59 -17.41 -8.46
N SER A 120 -0.87 -16.37 -9.25
CA SER A 120 -2.14 -15.63 -9.22
C SER A 120 -3.24 -16.31 -10.05
N GLY A 121 -2.86 -17.12 -11.03
CA GLY A 121 -3.76 -17.73 -12.00
C GLY A 121 -4.45 -16.72 -12.93
N GLU A 122 -3.93 -15.47 -13.04
CA GLU A 122 -4.48 -14.48 -13.99
C GLU A 122 -4.32 -14.93 -15.43
N GLY A 123 -3.20 -15.57 -15.76
CA GLY A 123 -2.90 -16.09 -17.08
C GLY A 123 -3.31 -17.55 -17.31
N ARG A 124 -4.15 -18.13 -16.45
CA ARG A 124 -4.60 -19.52 -16.61
C ARG A 124 -5.38 -19.72 -17.89
N VAL A 125 -4.90 -20.61 -18.74
CA VAL A 125 -5.58 -21.05 -19.97
C VAL A 125 -6.31 -22.36 -19.69
N ALA A 126 -7.63 -22.35 -19.87
CA ALA A 126 -8.43 -23.57 -19.80
C ALA A 126 -8.17 -24.43 -21.06
N LEU A 127 -7.56 -25.59 -20.85
CA LEU A 127 -7.17 -26.50 -21.93
C LEU A 127 -8.16 -27.64 -22.09
N THR A 128 -8.52 -27.97 -23.35
CA THR A 128 -9.36 -29.08 -23.69
C THR A 128 -8.59 -30.03 -24.61
N PRO A 129 -8.53 -31.35 -24.33
CA PRO A 129 -7.86 -32.31 -25.18
C PRO A 129 -8.60 -32.50 -26.51
N PHE A 130 -7.84 -32.72 -27.59
CA PHE A 130 -8.36 -33.10 -28.90
C PHE A 130 -7.34 -33.99 -29.65
N ALA A 131 -7.81 -34.72 -30.70
CA ALA A 131 -6.91 -35.53 -31.48
C ALA A 131 -5.98 -34.66 -32.33
N ALA A 132 -4.75 -35.12 -32.54
CA ALA A 132 -3.79 -34.43 -33.40
C ALA A 132 -4.40 -34.13 -34.77
N PRO A 133 -4.52 -32.85 -35.20
CA PRO A 133 -5.19 -32.47 -36.44
C PRO A 133 -4.25 -32.57 -37.64
N VAL A 134 -4.83 -32.49 -38.85
CA VAL A 134 -4.08 -32.26 -40.09
C VAL A 134 -4.12 -30.77 -40.47
N ASP A 135 -3.25 -30.31 -41.38
CA ASP A 135 -3.16 -28.91 -41.78
C ASP A 135 -4.47 -28.33 -42.39
N SER A 136 -5.32 -29.16 -42.94
CA SER A 136 -6.64 -28.74 -43.42
C SER A 136 -7.62 -28.42 -42.29
N GLU A 137 -7.36 -28.91 -41.07
CA GLU A 137 -8.18 -28.68 -39.87
C GLU A 137 -7.59 -27.60 -38.98
N LEU A 138 -6.24 -27.54 -38.90
CA LEU A 138 -5.50 -26.55 -38.15
C LEU A 138 -4.25 -26.14 -38.93
N ARG A 139 -4.24 -24.94 -39.47
CA ARG A 139 -3.09 -24.43 -40.24
C ARG A 139 -1.84 -24.36 -39.36
N GLY A 140 -0.75 -25.01 -39.82
CA GLY A 140 0.48 -25.16 -39.02
C GLY A 140 0.57 -26.47 -38.24
N ALA A 141 -0.45 -27.36 -38.31
CA ALA A 141 -0.43 -28.65 -37.62
C ALA A 141 0.77 -29.51 -38.02
N ALA A 142 1.12 -29.57 -39.32
CA ALA A 142 2.29 -30.31 -39.78
C ALA A 142 3.62 -29.79 -39.21
N ARG A 143 3.74 -28.49 -38.95
CA ARG A 143 4.90 -27.90 -38.28
C ARG A 143 4.95 -28.31 -36.80
N ILE A 144 3.86 -28.16 -36.10
CA ILE A 144 3.74 -28.53 -34.67
C ILE A 144 3.96 -30.04 -34.51
N GLY A 145 3.39 -30.86 -35.40
CA GLY A 145 3.51 -32.32 -35.39
C GLY A 145 4.94 -32.86 -35.58
N ARG A 146 5.89 -32.02 -36.04
CA ARG A 146 7.30 -32.36 -36.05
C ARG A 146 7.98 -32.36 -34.69
N LEU A 147 7.37 -31.66 -33.72
CA LEU A 147 7.89 -31.55 -32.36
C LEU A 147 7.36 -32.61 -31.40
N THR A 148 6.32 -33.32 -31.81
CA THR A 148 5.64 -34.25 -30.92
C THR A 148 5.25 -35.55 -31.65
N THR A 149 5.27 -36.65 -30.90
CA THR A 149 4.71 -37.93 -31.33
C THR A 149 3.36 -38.21 -30.64
N ALA A 150 2.92 -37.27 -29.77
CA ALA A 150 1.67 -37.42 -29.04
C ALA A 150 0.46 -37.28 -29.97
N THR A 151 -0.48 -38.19 -29.84
CA THR A 151 -1.76 -38.19 -30.62
C THR A 151 -2.82 -37.32 -29.95
N THR A 152 -2.64 -36.95 -28.72
CA THR A 152 -3.51 -36.03 -27.98
C THR A 152 -2.84 -34.68 -27.87
N TRP A 153 -3.48 -33.66 -28.41
CA TRP A 153 -3.11 -32.26 -28.28
C TRP A 153 -4.12 -31.55 -27.39
N TYR A 154 -3.79 -30.32 -26.96
CA TYR A 154 -4.67 -29.51 -26.13
C TYR A 154 -4.90 -28.16 -26.80
N ARG A 155 -6.12 -27.64 -26.73
CA ARG A 155 -6.46 -26.30 -27.22
C ARG A 155 -7.10 -25.49 -26.13
N GLY A 156 -6.87 -24.19 -26.16
CA GLY A 156 -7.46 -23.20 -25.26
C GLY A 156 -7.54 -21.83 -25.92
N VAL A 157 -7.94 -20.84 -25.15
CA VAL A 157 -8.03 -19.45 -25.60
C VAL A 157 -7.51 -18.57 -24.49
N PHE A 158 -6.58 -17.69 -24.83
CA PHE A 158 -6.18 -16.57 -23.99
C PHE A 158 -7.02 -15.35 -24.37
N ARG A 159 -7.60 -14.66 -23.37
CA ARG A 159 -8.55 -13.57 -23.62
C ARG A 159 -8.04 -12.27 -23.06
N GLU A 160 -8.28 -11.17 -23.78
CA GLU A 160 -8.04 -9.82 -23.27
C GLU A 160 -8.95 -9.47 -22.10
N LEU A 161 -10.22 -9.87 -22.16
CA LEU A 161 -11.11 -9.78 -21.00
C LEU A 161 -10.96 -11.03 -20.13
N PRO A 162 -10.80 -10.88 -18.84
CA PRO A 162 -10.86 -9.68 -18.00
C PRO A 162 -9.47 -9.21 -17.55
N LEU A 163 -8.49 -9.09 -18.44
CA LEU A 163 -7.17 -8.56 -18.05
C LEU A 163 -7.38 -7.16 -17.46
N GLY A 164 -7.25 -7.05 -16.13
CA GLY A 164 -7.61 -5.87 -15.37
C GLY A 164 -6.90 -4.61 -15.84
N ARG A 165 -7.18 -3.51 -15.23
CA ARG A 165 -6.61 -2.14 -15.20
C ARG A 165 -5.74 -1.65 -16.37
N LEU A 166 -5.59 -2.36 -17.45
CA LEU A 166 -4.75 -1.87 -18.50
C LEU A 166 -5.35 -0.60 -19.12
N PRO A 167 -4.47 0.42 -19.39
CA PRO A 167 -4.70 1.20 -20.59
C PRO A 167 -4.73 0.27 -21.81
N ALA A 168 -4.38 -1.00 -21.64
CA ALA A 168 -4.29 -2.07 -22.57
C ALA A 168 -5.21 -3.24 -22.21
N ALA A 169 -6.46 -2.99 -21.99
CA ALA A 169 -7.43 -4.01 -22.30
C ALA A 169 -7.34 -4.43 -23.80
N ASP A 170 -6.67 -3.67 -24.61
CA ASP A 170 -6.32 -3.91 -26.01
C ASP A 170 -4.83 -4.25 -26.07
N VAL A 171 -4.47 -5.52 -25.79
CA VAL A 171 -3.05 -5.95 -25.67
C VAL A 171 -2.33 -6.00 -27.02
N ASN A 172 -3.07 -6.11 -28.12
CA ASN A 172 -2.51 -6.12 -29.46
C ASN A 172 -2.57 -4.74 -30.16
N GLY A 173 -3.26 -3.75 -29.58
CA GLY A 173 -3.34 -2.38 -30.07
C GLY A 173 -4.19 -2.23 -31.33
N ASN A 174 -5.19 -3.10 -31.53
CA ASN A 174 -6.08 -3.05 -32.71
C ASN A 174 -7.33 -2.17 -32.52
N GLY A 175 -7.53 -1.60 -31.32
CA GLY A 175 -8.68 -0.77 -30.96
C GLY A 175 -9.86 -1.56 -30.37
N ARG A 176 -9.69 -2.86 -30.11
CA ARG A 176 -10.63 -3.72 -29.39
C ARG A 176 -9.99 -4.22 -28.11
N ASN A 177 -10.78 -4.63 -27.15
CA ASN A 177 -10.35 -5.22 -25.89
C ASN A 177 -11.07 -6.53 -25.60
N THR A 178 -11.52 -7.20 -26.65
CA THR A 178 -12.32 -8.42 -26.58
C THR A 178 -11.70 -9.54 -27.41
N ASP A 179 -10.43 -9.40 -27.78
CA ASP A 179 -9.79 -10.39 -28.63
C ASP A 179 -9.52 -11.68 -27.86
N GLU A 180 -9.65 -12.77 -28.59
CA GLU A 180 -9.45 -14.13 -28.12
C GLU A 180 -8.31 -14.75 -28.92
N PHE A 181 -7.19 -15.04 -28.26
CA PHE A 181 -6.01 -15.63 -28.90
C PHE A 181 -6.06 -17.16 -28.75
N PRO A 182 -6.20 -17.90 -29.86
CA PRO A 182 -6.13 -19.35 -29.83
C PRO A 182 -4.80 -19.87 -29.33
N VAL A 183 -4.84 -20.93 -28.54
CA VAL A 183 -3.67 -21.59 -27.95
C VAL A 183 -3.70 -23.05 -28.27
N VAL A 184 -2.57 -23.60 -28.74
CA VAL A 184 -2.34 -25.03 -28.92
C VAL A 184 -1.20 -25.48 -28.04
N VAL A 185 -1.36 -26.57 -27.28
CA VAL A 185 -0.35 -27.18 -26.43
C VAL A 185 -0.10 -28.63 -26.83
N VAL A 186 1.17 -28.99 -26.96
CA VAL A 186 1.60 -30.34 -27.28
C VAL A 186 2.70 -30.83 -26.35
N LYS A 187 2.85 -32.15 -26.20
CA LYS A 187 3.96 -32.77 -25.48
C LYS A 187 5.09 -33.06 -26.47
N ALA A 188 6.16 -32.24 -26.40
CA ALA A 188 7.40 -32.50 -27.14
C ALA A 188 8.34 -33.45 -26.35
N SER A 189 9.47 -33.82 -26.95
CA SER A 189 10.43 -34.73 -26.32
C SER A 189 11.08 -34.17 -25.07
N ASP A 190 11.15 -32.85 -24.95
CA ASP A 190 11.79 -32.09 -23.87
C ASP A 190 10.81 -31.41 -22.91
N GLY A 191 9.50 -31.56 -23.16
CA GLY A 191 8.48 -31.00 -22.26
C GLY A 191 7.21 -30.57 -22.96
N TRP A 192 6.39 -29.81 -22.27
CA TRP A 192 5.20 -29.18 -22.82
C TRP A 192 5.56 -27.92 -23.59
N VAL A 193 4.90 -27.69 -24.72
CA VAL A 193 5.12 -26.53 -25.61
C VAL A 193 3.78 -25.92 -25.97
N ALA A 194 3.67 -24.61 -25.81
CA ALA A 194 2.51 -23.83 -26.24
C ALA A 194 2.81 -23.03 -27.50
N PHE A 195 1.80 -22.88 -28.34
CA PHE A 195 1.76 -21.97 -29.47
C PHE A 195 0.55 -21.05 -29.28
N LEU A 196 0.75 -19.77 -29.46
CA LEU A 196 -0.28 -18.75 -29.34
C LEU A 196 -0.42 -18.04 -30.69
N ASP A 197 -1.64 -17.98 -31.25
CA ASP A 197 -1.93 -17.20 -32.47
C ASP A 197 -1.89 -15.71 -32.10
N THR A 198 -0.70 -15.11 -32.24
CA THR A 198 -0.41 -13.76 -31.72
C THR A 198 -0.93 -12.64 -32.61
N ASN A 199 -1.17 -12.91 -33.88
CA ASN A 199 -1.61 -11.96 -34.88
C ASN A 199 -3.08 -12.16 -35.31
N LEU A 200 -3.74 -13.23 -34.78
CA LEU A 200 -5.13 -13.60 -35.03
C LEU A 200 -5.42 -13.89 -36.52
N ASP A 201 -4.46 -14.44 -37.24
CA ASP A 201 -4.62 -14.80 -38.65
C ASP A 201 -5.14 -16.23 -38.88
N GLY A 202 -5.35 -16.96 -37.76
CA GLY A 202 -5.89 -18.32 -37.77
C GLY A 202 -4.88 -19.38 -38.19
N THR A 203 -3.58 -19.09 -38.13
CA THR A 203 -2.53 -20.08 -38.42
C THR A 203 -1.48 -20.11 -37.30
N PHE A 204 -0.80 -21.26 -37.17
CA PHE A 204 0.33 -21.44 -36.25
C PHE A 204 1.65 -21.64 -37.01
N GLU A 205 1.68 -21.30 -38.30
CA GLU A 205 2.88 -21.53 -39.14
C GLU A 205 4.03 -20.61 -38.77
N ASP A 206 3.74 -19.38 -38.37
CA ASP A 206 4.68 -18.32 -37.99
C ASP A 206 4.86 -18.17 -36.46
N GLU A 207 4.03 -18.86 -35.66
CA GLU A 207 4.06 -18.71 -34.22
C GLU A 207 5.27 -19.39 -33.56
N MET A 208 5.87 -18.71 -32.59
CA MET A 208 7.00 -19.25 -31.82
C MET A 208 6.56 -20.29 -30.80
N PRO A 209 7.31 -21.41 -30.68
CA PRO A 209 7.09 -22.34 -29.57
C PRO A 209 7.47 -21.71 -28.23
N LEU A 210 6.65 -21.90 -27.22
CA LEU A 210 6.89 -21.48 -25.84
C LEU A 210 7.02 -22.73 -24.97
N HIS A 211 8.23 -23.06 -24.56
CA HIS A 211 8.49 -24.01 -23.47
C HIS A 211 8.27 -23.34 -22.10
N ASP A 212 8.30 -24.13 -21.05
CA ASP A 212 8.39 -23.54 -19.69
C ASP A 212 9.57 -22.55 -19.64
N TYR A 213 9.33 -21.33 -19.17
CA TYR A 213 10.35 -20.26 -19.17
C TYR A 213 11.70 -20.69 -18.60
N ARG A 214 11.66 -21.53 -17.59
CA ARG A 214 12.85 -22.09 -16.94
C ARG A 214 13.73 -22.91 -17.90
N GLN A 215 13.17 -23.47 -18.96
CA GLN A 215 13.89 -24.30 -19.92
C GLN A 215 14.53 -23.47 -21.04
N GLY A 216 13.75 -22.72 -21.78
CA GLY A 216 14.18 -21.99 -22.98
C GLY A 216 14.33 -20.47 -22.77
N ARG A 217 13.66 -19.92 -21.79
CA ARG A 217 13.49 -18.46 -21.61
C ARG A 217 12.88 -17.78 -22.83
N GLU A 218 12.07 -18.54 -23.56
CA GLU A 218 11.34 -18.03 -24.68
C GLU A 218 10.26 -17.06 -24.18
N MET A 219 10.03 -16.03 -24.99
CA MET A 219 9.03 -15.02 -24.70
C MET A 219 8.43 -14.50 -26.00
N ILE A 220 7.16 -14.15 -25.97
CA ILE A 220 6.47 -13.50 -27.08
C ILE A 220 6.00 -12.13 -26.64
N ALA A 221 5.83 -11.24 -27.62
CA ALA A 221 5.30 -9.91 -27.40
C ALA A 221 4.02 -9.73 -28.24
N LEU A 222 2.90 -9.43 -27.58
CA LEU A 222 1.65 -9.19 -28.29
C LEU A 222 1.56 -7.74 -28.78
N GLY A 223 1.35 -7.59 -30.10
CA GLY A 223 0.96 -6.36 -30.73
C GLY A 223 1.93 -5.20 -30.70
N LYS A 224 1.38 -3.98 -30.87
CA LYS A 224 2.15 -2.72 -30.98
C LYS A 224 2.56 -2.12 -29.64
N LYS A 225 1.86 -2.48 -28.56
CA LYS A 225 2.22 -2.16 -27.17
C LYS A 225 2.50 -3.47 -26.45
N PRO A 226 3.65 -4.08 -26.69
CA PRO A 226 3.83 -5.49 -26.37
C PRO A 226 3.71 -5.76 -24.87
N LEU A 227 2.68 -6.54 -24.54
CA LEU A 227 2.67 -7.32 -23.33
C LEU A 227 3.61 -8.52 -23.56
N THR A 228 4.70 -8.58 -22.80
CA THR A 228 5.61 -9.72 -22.85
C THR A 228 4.97 -10.90 -22.11
N ILE A 229 4.82 -12.03 -22.80
CA ILE A 229 4.23 -13.26 -22.28
C ILE A 229 5.26 -14.38 -22.30
N VAL A 230 5.29 -15.17 -21.21
CA VAL A 230 6.05 -16.42 -21.12
C VAL A 230 5.12 -17.55 -20.67
N ALA A 231 5.48 -18.81 -20.94
CA ALA A 231 4.70 -19.95 -20.54
C ALA A 231 5.23 -20.58 -19.25
N ASN A 232 4.31 -20.99 -18.38
CA ASN A 232 4.58 -21.83 -17.23
C ASN A 232 3.75 -23.11 -17.36
N PHE A 233 4.39 -24.25 -17.20
CA PHE A 233 3.73 -25.53 -17.22
C PHE A 233 3.80 -26.24 -15.86
N THR A 234 2.67 -26.83 -15.47
CA THR A 234 2.56 -27.85 -14.44
C THR A 234 1.74 -29.02 -15.01
N GLU A 235 1.76 -30.16 -14.34
CA GLU A 235 0.96 -31.32 -14.73
C GLU A 235 -0.07 -31.64 -13.64
N ALA A 236 -1.30 -31.89 -14.06
CA ALA A 236 -2.34 -32.43 -13.22
C ALA A 236 -2.93 -33.65 -13.90
N ASP A 237 -2.90 -34.81 -13.27
CA ASP A 237 -3.39 -36.08 -13.80
C ASP A 237 -2.85 -36.40 -15.21
N SER A 238 -1.57 -36.13 -15.44
CA SER A 238 -0.86 -36.27 -16.72
C SER A 238 -1.31 -35.34 -17.84
N ALA A 239 -2.19 -34.39 -17.58
CA ALA A 239 -2.58 -33.32 -18.49
C ALA A 239 -1.77 -32.02 -18.20
N PRO A 240 -1.49 -31.19 -19.22
CA PRO A 240 -0.82 -29.91 -19.01
C PRO A 240 -1.75 -28.92 -18.34
N VAL A 241 -1.20 -28.17 -17.42
CA VAL A 241 -1.78 -26.93 -16.91
C VAL A 241 -0.89 -25.80 -17.39
N LEU A 242 -1.45 -24.89 -18.19
CA LEU A 242 -0.75 -23.74 -18.74
C LEU A 242 -1.17 -22.47 -18.00
N ASP A 243 -0.20 -21.80 -17.40
CA ASP A 243 -0.31 -20.42 -16.96
C ASP A 243 0.59 -19.52 -17.81
N LEU A 244 0.04 -18.53 -18.45
CA LEU A 244 0.78 -17.49 -19.14
C LEU A 244 1.19 -16.44 -18.12
N PHE A 245 2.48 -16.20 -17.96
CA PHE A 245 3.01 -15.21 -17.05
C PHE A 245 3.25 -13.89 -17.79
N PHE A 246 2.83 -12.78 -17.19
CA PHE A 246 3.01 -11.42 -17.70
C PHE A 246 2.88 -10.40 -16.58
N ASP A 247 3.30 -9.15 -16.83
CA ASP A 247 3.13 -8.03 -15.89
C ASP A 247 2.10 -7.03 -16.42
N THR A 248 0.88 -7.08 -15.89
CA THR A 248 -0.22 -6.16 -16.24
C THR A 248 -0.32 -4.94 -15.33
N SER A 249 0.56 -4.76 -14.36
CA SER A 249 0.63 -3.60 -13.47
C SER A 249 1.84 -2.70 -13.77
N GLY A 250 2.96 -3.29 -14.21
CA GLY A 250 4.25 -2.61 -14.32
C GLY A 250 4.86 -2.25 -12.96
N HIS A 251 4.28 -2.72 -11.87
CA HIS A 251 4.79 -2.48 -10.52
C HIS A 251 5.96 -3.41 -10.22
N GLY A 252 5.81 -4.72 -10.42
CA GLY A 252 6.86 -5.70 -10.15
C GLY A 252 8.09 -5.52 -11.06
N THR A 253 7.91 -5.12 -12.32
CA THR A 253 9.02 -4.75 -13.21
C THR A 253 9.81 -3.56 -12.66
N HIS A 254 9.11 -2.53 -12.15
CA HIS A 254 9.74 -1.36 -11.54
C HIS A 254 10.54 -1.73 -10.29
N VAL A 255 9.94 -2.54 -9.41
CA VAL A 255 10.56 -3.11 -8.20
C VAL A 255 11.82 -3.92 -8.55
N ALA A 256 11.76 -4.77 -9.57
CA ALA A 256 12.90 -5.56 -10.04
C ALA A 256 14.06 -4.68 -10.52
N GLY A 257 13.76 -3.59 -11.21
CA GLY A 257 14.74 -2.60 -11.66
C GLY A 257 15.45 -1.90 -10.51
N ILE A 258 14.74 -1.52 -9.43
CA ILE A 258 15.35 -0.95 -8.22
C ILE A 258 16.26 -1.97 -7.55
N ALA A 259 15.77 -3.18 -7.32
CA ALA A 259 16.53 -4.21 -6.61
C ALA A 259 17.83 -4.57 -7.33
N ALA A 260 17.78 -4.81 -8.65
CA ALA A 260 18.89 -5.44 -9.35
C ALA A 260 19.09 -5.00 -10.81
N GLY A 261 18.49 -3.93 -11.28
CA GLY A 261 18.64 -3.47 -12.67
C GLY A 261 20.11 -3.24 -13.06
N TYR A 262 20.49 -3.58 -14.29
CA TYR A 262 21.82 -3.34 -14.85
C TYR A 262 21.70 -2.61 -16.18
N ASN A 263 22.32 -1.43 -16.29
CA ASN A 263 22.23 -0.55 -17.45
C ASN A 263 20.77 -0.30 -17.87
N LEU A 264 19.95 0.14 -16.90
CA LEU A 264 18.54 0.47 -17.11
C LEU A 264 18.39 1.37 -18.34
N PHE A 265 17.39 1.12 -19.16
CA PHE A 265 17.12 1.87 -20.42
C PHE A 265 18.29 1.87 -21.41
N ASN A 266 19.23 0.91 -21.32
CA ASN A 266 20.49 0.88 -22.07
C ASN A 266 21.43 2.07 -21.76
N VAL A 267 21.24 2.76 -20.65
CA VAL A 267 22.15 3.81 -20.19
C VAL A 267 23.26 3.18 -19.35
N SER A 268 24.50 3.31 -19.83
CA SER A 268 25.67 2.72 -19.15
C SER A 268 25.85 3.29 -17.75
N GLY A 269 25.95 2.40 -16.75
CA GLY A 269 26.10 2.77 -15.35
C GLY A 269 24.80 3.10 -14.63
N PHE A 270 23.68 3.21 -15.34
CA PHE A 270 22.36 3.39 -14.71
C PHE A 270 21.88 2.06 -14.14
N ASN A 271 22.17 1.83 -12.90
CA ASN A 271 21.93 0.53 -12.25
C ASN A 271 20.97 0.67 -11.05
N GLY A 272 20.26 -0.41 -10.75
CA GLY A 272 19.62 -0.64 -9.45
C GLY A 272 20.65 -0.92 -8.35
N VAL A 273 20.21 -1.37 -7.17
CA VAL A 273 21.06 -1.54 -5.98
C VAL A 273 22.07 -2.68 -6.15
N ALA A 274 21.65 -3.85 -6.61
CA ALA A 274 22.47 -5.07 -6.73
C ALA A 274 22.53 -5.60 -8.18
N PRO A 275 23.20 -4.90 -9.13
CA PRO A 275 23.17 -5.20 -10.56
C PRO A 275 23.78 -6.55 -10.94
N GLY A 276 24.58 -7.18 -10.06
CA GLY A 276 25.12 -8.51 -10.25
C GLY A 276 24.19 -9.65 -9.83
N ALA A 277 23.14 -9.35 -9.05
CA ALA A 277 22.17 -10.36 -8.62
C ALA A 277 21.33 -10.89 -9.78
N GLN A 278 20.96 -12.17 -9.70
CA GLN A 278 19.94 -12.77 -10.56
C GLN A 278 18.56 -12.65 -9.93
N LEU A 279 17.53 -12.62 -10.75
CA LEU A 279 16.14 -12.44 -10.33
C LEU A 279 15.29 -13.67 -10.64
N ILE A 280 14.35 -13.95 -9.74
CA ILE A 280 13.17 -14.76 -10.02
C ILE A 280 11.92 -13.89 -9.80
N GLY A 281 11.03 -13.86 -10.79
CA GLY A 281 9.77 -13.12 -10.74
C GLY A 281 8.62 -14.06 -10.41
N LEU A 282 7.96 -13.80 -9.29
CA LEU A 282 6.86 -14.61 -8.77
C LEU A 282 5.60 -13.76 -8.70
N LYS A 283 4.72 -13.95 -9.68
CA LYS A 283 3.47 -13.22 -9.78
C LYS A 283 2.49 -13.72 -8.72
N ILE A 284 2.14 -12.87 -7.75
CA ILE A 284 1.24 -13.20 -6.64
C ILE A 284 -0.12 -12.54 -6.76
N SER A 285 -0.25 -11.41 -7.47
CA SER A 285 -1.48 -10.65 -7.59
C SER A 285 -2.22 -10.93 -8.90
N ASN A 286 -3.55 -11.07 -8.79
CA ASN A 286 -4.46 -11.19 -9.92
C ASN A 286 -5.11 -9.85 -10.22
N ASN A 287 -4.62 -9.14 -11.23
CA ASN A 287 -5.11 -7.81 -11.57
C ASN A 287 -6.52 -7.83 -12.19
N ALA A 288 -6.89 -8.90 -12.85
CA ALA A 288 -8.24 -9.11 -13.35
C ALA A 288 -9.30 -9.16 -12.23
N ARG A 289 -8.87 -9.52 -11.02
CA ARG A 289 -9.71 -9.60 -9.82
C ARG A 289 -9.40 -8.50 -8.80
N GLY A 290 -8.95 -7.33 -9.25
CA GLY A 290 -8.67 -6.21 -8.36
C GLY A 290 -7.31 -6.25 -7.70
N ALA A 291 -6.35 -6.96 -8.26
CA ALA A 291 -4.97 -7.12 -7.78
C ALA A 291 -4.84 -7.90 -6.46
N VAL A 292 -5.81 -8.77 -6.15
CA VAL A 292 -5.79 -9.60 -4.94
C VAL A 292 -4.83 -10.78 -5.02
N THR A 293 -4.30 -11.20 -3.88
CA THR A 293 -3.37 -12.33 -3.72
C THR A 293 -4.10 -13.64 -3.51
N VAL A 294 -4.75 -14.10 -4.57
CA VAL A 294 -5.67 -15.26 -4.52
C VAL A 294 -4.99 -16.58 -4.19
N HIS A 295 -5.75 -17.50 -3.61
CA HIS A 295 -5.37 -18.90 -3.38
C HIS A 295 -4.06 -19.09 -2.60
N GLY A 296 -3.75 -18.20 -1.67
CA GLY A 296 -2.50 -18.28 -0.89
C GLY A 296 -1.26 -18.12 -1.77
N SER A 297 -1.33 -17.27 -2.79
CA SER A 297 -0.24 -17.06 -3.75
C SER A 297 1.06 -16.61 -3.10
N ILE A 298 0.99 -15.75 -2.05
CA ILE A 298 2.16 -15.30 -1.30
C ILE A 298 2.92 -16.49 -0.70
N MET A 299 2.23 -17.36 0.07
CA MET A 299 2.86 -18.49 0.74
C MET A 299 3.44 -19.50 -0.26
N ARG A 300 2.70 -19.78 -1.34
CA ARG A 300 3.19 -20.68 -2.41
C ARG A 300 4.42 -20.13 -3.11
N ALA A 301 4.49 -18.80 -3.30
CA ALA A 301 5.64 -18.13 -3.89
C ALA A 301 6.85 -18.16 -2.95
N MET A 302 6.65 -17.90 -1.65
CA MET A 302 7.70 -18.00 -0.63
C MET A 302 8.32 -19.42 -0.60
N ASP A 303 7.49 -20.44 -0.48
CA ASP A 303 7.93 -21.85 -0.47
C ASP A 303 8.65 -22.24 -1.77
N TYR A 304 8.15 -21.75 -2.92
CA TYR A 304 8.78 -21.99 -4.20
C TYR A 304 10.17 -21.36 -4.27
N ALA A 305 10.29 -20.09 -3.87
CA ALA A 305 11.56 -19.37 -3.90
C ALA A 305 12.63 -20.05 -3.02
N ALA A 306 12.25 -20.44 -1.79
CA ALA A 306 13.13 -21.13 -0.86
C ALA A 306 13.64 -22.47 -1.45
N ARG A 307 12.74 -23.29 -1.99
CA ARG A 307 13.13 -24.57 -2.64
C ARG A 307 13.99 -24.35 -3.87
N TYR A 308 13.67 -23.34 -4.70
CA TYR A 308 14.43 -23.01 -5.90
C TYR A 308 15.88 -22.61 -5.58
N ALA A 309 16.06 -21.76 -4.59
CA ALA A 309 17.39 -21.33 -4.13
C ALA A 309 18.19 -22.48 -3.48
N ALA A 310 17.53 -23.28 -2.62
CA ALA A 310 18.15 -24.42 -1.96
C ALA A 310 18.65 -25.46 -2.96
N GLN A 311 17.89 -25.78 -4.01
CA GLN A 311 18.30 -26.71 -5.08
C GLN A 311 19.56 -26.24 -5.83
N ARG A 312 19.83 -24.94 -5.83
CA ARG A 312 20.99 -24.32 -6.51
C ARG A 312 22.09 -23.92 -5.56
N ASN A 313 21.90 -24.12 -4.25
CA ASN A 313 22.81 -23.70 -3.18
C ASN A 313 23.16 -22.19 -3.27
N LEU A 314 22.18 -21.35 -3.62
CA LEU A 314 22.33 -19.90 -3.73
C LEU A 314 21.72 -19.21 -2.51
N PRO A 315 22.38 -18.16 -1.96
CA PRO A 315 21.72 -17.24 -1.02
C PRO A 315 20.51 -16.60 -1.67
N LEU A 316 19.45 -16.44 -0.89
CA LEU A 316 18.19 -15.86 -1.34
C LEU A 316 17.80 -14.68 -0.48
N VAL A 317 17.45 -13.58 -1.15
CA VAL A 317 16.74 -12.44 -0.57
C VAL A 317 15.35 -12.41 -1.18
N LEU A 318 14.33 -12.35 -0.34
CA LEU A 318 12.94 -12.16 -0.75
C LEU A 318 12.59 -10.69 -0.68
N ASN A 319 11.84 -10.20 -1.66
CA ASN A 319 11.19 -8.89 -1.65
C ASN A 319 9.69 -9.02 -1.86
N LEU A 320 8.93 -8.40 -0.97
CA LEU A 320 7.48 -8.27 -1.09
C LEU A 320 7.10 -6.79 -0.98
N SER A 321 6.82 -6.18 -2.12
CA SER A 321 6.37 -4.78 -2.20
C SER A 321 4.84 -4.69 -2.12
N PHE A 322 4.28 -5.34 -1.11
CA PHE A 322 2.86 -5.46 -0.86
C PHE A 322 2.60 -5.26 0.63
N GLY A 323 1.46 -4.65 0.97
CA GLY A 323 1.00 -4.50 2.34
C GLY A 323 -0.44 -4.03 2.35
N VAL A 324 -1.19 -4.53 3.31
CA VAL A 324 -2.59 -4.20 3.56
C VAL A 324 -2.72 -3.74 5.00
N GLY A 325 -3.42 -2.65 5.25
CA GLY A 325 -3.64 -2.12 6.59
C GLY A 325 -4.43 -3.06 7.49
N ASN A 326 -4.32 -2.85 8.79
CA ASN A 326 -5.05 -3.62 9.79
C ASN A 326 -5.35 -2.74 11.01
N GLU A 327 -6.54 -2.88 11.58
CA GLU A 327 -6.94 -2.23 12.84
C GLU A 327 -6.15 -2.77 14.04
N HIS A 328 -5.49 -3.93 13.88
CA HIS A 328 -4.72 -4.60 14.93
C HIS A 328 -3.35 -5.03 14.40
N GLU A 329 -2.37 -4.17 14.47
CA GLU A 329 -1.01 -4.47 13.98
C GLU A 329 -0.44 -5.78 14.56
N GLY A 330 0.20 -6.58 13.70
CA GLY A 330 0.92 -7.79 14.09
C GLY A 330 0.06 -8.96 14.55
N ARG A 331 -1.24 -8.97 14.25
CA ARG A 331 -2.19 -10.04 14.62
C ARG A 331 -2.67 -10.84 13.42
N ALA A 332 -2.40 -10.41 12.20
CA ALA A 332 -2.83 -11.12 11.01
C ALA A 332 -2.21 -12.54 10.94
N VAL A 333 -2.99 -13.49 10.44
CA VAL A 333 -2.55 -14.89 10.30
C VAL A 333 -1.34 -14.98 9.37
N ILE A 334 -1.26 -14.12 8.34
CA ILE A 334 -0.12 -14.07 7.42
C ILE A 334 1.18 -13.66 8.13
N ASP A 335 1.14 -12.81 9.15
CA ASP A 335 2.33 -12.44 9.94
C ASP A 335 2.91 -13.66 10.65
N SER A 336 2.04 -14.45 11.29
CA SER A 336 2.45 -15.68 11.97
C SER A 336 3.01 -16.73 11.00
N ILE A 337 2.46 -16.80 9.77
CA ILE A 337 2.95 -17.69 8.72
C ILE A 337 4.33 -17.22 8.24
N THR A 338 4.50 -15.93 8.04
CA THR A 338 5.78 -15.32 7.62
C THR A 338 6.86 -15.54 8.68
N ASP A 339 6.53 -15.35 9.95
CA ASP A 339 7.43 -15.64 11.06
C ASP A 339 7.84 -17.13 11.12
N ALA A 340 6.87 -18.04 10.99
CA ALA A 340 7.15 -19.46 10.99
C ALA A 340 8.04 -19.88 9.80
N PHE A 341 7.81 -19.29 8.62
CA PHE A 341 8.63 -19.49 7.44
C PHE A 341 10.07 -19.02 7.68
N LEU A 342 10.27 -17.82 8.23
CA LEU A 342 11.60 -17.27 8.50
C LEU A 342 12.34 -18.05 9.62
N LEU A 343 11.63 -18.57 10.60
CA LEU A 343 12.23 -19.47 11.60
C LEU A 343 12.69 -20.80 11.00
N ALA A 344 11.99 -21.29 9.98
CA ALA A 344 12.39 -22.52 9.25
C ALA A 344 13.55 -22.24 8.27
N HIS A 345 13.75 -20.99 7.86
CA HIS A 345 14.74 -20.56 6.88
C HIS A 345 15.59 -19.39 7.41
N PRO A 346 16.38 -19.60 8.46
CA PRO A 346 17.15 -18.52 9.10
C PRO A 346 18.26 -17.91 8.22
N GLU A 347 18.52 -18.50 7.06
CA GLU A 347 19.45 -18.00 6.06
C GLU A 347 18.82 -16.97 5.12
N LEU A 348 17.48 -16.85 5.11
CA LEU A 348 16.76 -15.98 4.16
C LEU A 348 16.47 -14.61 4.75
N THR A 349 16.87 -13.56 4.06
CA THR A 349 16.41 -12.19 4.36
C THR A 349 15.14 -11.89 3.59
N PHE A 350 14.10 -11.40 4.28
CA PHE A 350 12.85 -11.04 3.67
C PHE A 350 12.52 -9.57 3.92
N ALA A 351 12.70 -8.73 2.90
CA ALA A 351 12.33 -7.33 2.92
C ALA A 351 10.85 -7.17 2.53
N ILE A 352 10.08 -6.52 3.38
CA ILE A 352 8.63 -6.30 3.17
C ILE A 352 8.30 -4.83 3.38
N ALA A 353 7.52 -4.26 2.48
CA ALA A 353 7.02 -2.90 2.60
C ALA A 353 6.04 -2.75 3.78
N THR A 354 6.17 -1.65 4.56
CA THR A 354 5.29 -1.40 5.71
C THR A 354 3.88 -0.92 5.33
N GLY A 355 3.66 -0.49 4.09
CA GLY A 355 2.40 0.13 3.66
C GLY A 355 2.50 1.64 3.50
N ASN A 356 1.44 2.23 2.93
CA ASN A 356 1.41 3.64 2.53
C ASN A 356 0.27 4.43 3.22
N ASP A 357 -0.24 3.91 4.33
CA ASP A 357 -1.36 4.50 5.07
C ASP A 357 -0.91 5.50 6.15
N GLY A 358 0.40 5.84 6.20
CA GLY A 358 0.94 6.89 7.06
C GLY A 358 0.38 8.29 6.70
N PRO A 359 0.65 9.31 7.54
CA PRO A 359 1.56 9.32 8.66
C PRO A 359 0.94 8.92 10.02
N GLY A 360 -0.33 8.52 10.08
CA GLY A 360 -1.00 8.09 11.29
C GLY A 360 -0.28 6.94 12.00
N LEU A 361 -0.46 6.86 13.30
CA LEU A 361 0.13 5.79 14.12
C LEU A 361 -0.70 4.51 14.03
N SER A 362 -0.03 3.36 14.18
CA SER A 362 -0.68 2.04 14.09
C SER A 362 -1.20 1.75 12.68
N THR A 363 -0.37 2.05 11.67
CA THR A 363 -0.72 1.91 10.25
C THR A 363 0.18 0.91 9.50
N VAL A 364 1.07 0.18 10.22
CA VAL A 364 1.90 -0.84 9.58
C VAL A 364 1.02 -2.00 9.12
N GLY A 365 1.00 -2.20 7.80
CA GLY A 365 0.21 -3.24 7.17
C GLY A 365 0.87 -4.63 7.24
N PHE A 366 0.04 -5.67 7.16
CA PHE A 366 0.54 -7.04 7.04
C PHE A 366 0.91 -7.38 5.58
N PRO A 367 1.89 -8.29 5.31
CA PRO A 367 2.73 -8.98 6.27
C PRO A 367 3.99 -8.19 6.69
N GLY A 368 4.08 -6.87 6.40
CA GLY A 368 5.14 -6.00 6.90
C GLY A 368 5.18 -5.90 8.43
N SER A 369 4.07 -6.22 9.08
CA SER A 369 3.93 -6.31 10.54
C SER A 369 4.52 -7.59 11.17
N ALA A 370 4.96 -8.58 10.39
CA ALA A 370 5.59 -9.77 10.92
C ALA A 370 6.87 -9.45 11.71
N ASP A 371 7.07 -10.10 12.86
CA ASP A 371 8.18 -9.81 13.79
C ASP A 371 9.56 -9.99 13.14
N LEU A 372 9.73 -11.05 12.34
CA LEU A 372 11.02 -11.50 11.82
C LEU A 372 11.33 -10.98 10.41
N ALA A 373 10.36 -10.42 9.72
CA ALA A 373 10.57 -9.75 8.45
C ALA A 373 11.36 -8.46 8.63
N LEU A 374 12.20 -8.13 7.66
CA LEU A 374 12.79 -6.80 7.54
C LEU A 374 11.70 -5.83 7.03
N SER A 375 11.03 -5.18 7.95
CA SER A 375 9.98 -4.19 7.67
C SER A 375 10.58 -2.87 7.21
N VAL A 376 10.25 -2.47 5.98
CA VAL A 376 10.90 -1.34 5.32
C VAL A 376 9.91 -0.19 5.12
N GLY A 377 10.13 0.90 5.83
CA GLY A 377 9.48 2.18 5.61
C GLY A 377 10.15 2.98 4.49
N ALA A 378 9.58 4.12 4.15
CA ALA A 378 10.02 4.94 3.04
C ALA A 378 10.62 6.27 3.49
N SER A 379 11.79 6.62 2.93
CA SER A 379 12.24 8.00 2.86
C SER A 379 11.84 8.64 1.52
N TYR A 380 11.67 9.95 1.50
CA TYR A 380 11.46 10.73 0.29
C TYR A 380 12.78 11.40 -0.08
N PRO A 381 13.46 10.95 -1.15
CA PRO A 381 14.77 11.47 -1.50
C PRO A 381 14.69 12.94 -1.89
N GLY A 382 15.63 13.74 -1.39
CA GLY A 382 15.64 15.18 -1.60
C GLY A 382 15.67 15.61 -3.06
N ILE A 383 16.20 14.77 -3.94
CA ILE A 383 16.21 15.02 -5.39
C ILE A 383 14.80 15.09 -6.01
N PHE A 384 13.82 14.43 -5.39
CA PHE A 384 12.42 14.49 -5.84
C PHE A 384 11.64 15.61 -5.11
N ALA A 385 12.15 16.11 -3.98
CA ALA A 385 11.51 17.20 -3.26
C ALA A 385 11.79 18.55 -3.94
N GLN A 386 12.94 18.71 -4.57
CA GLN A 386 13.36 19.96 -5.19
C GLN A 386 13.79 19.71 -6.65
N ALA A 387 13.24 20.49 -7.57
CA ALA A 387 13.70 20.47 -8.96
C ALA A 387 15.21 20.75 -9.01
N PRO A 388 16.00 19.96 -9.76
CA PRO A 388 17.44 20.16 -9.85
C PRO A 388 17.78 21.55 -10.40
N GLN A 389 18.64 22.28 -9.69
CA GLN A 389 19.14 23.58 -10.10
C GLN A 389 20.67 23.50 -10.20
N PRO A 390 21.27 24.02 -11.29
CA PRO A 390 22.72 24.03 -11.44
C PRO A 390 23.41 24.73 -10.27
N GLY A 391 24.35 24.05 -9.62
CA GLY A 391 25.13 24.60 -8.50
C GLY A 391 24.42 24.59 -7.14
N VAL A 392 23.18 24.12 -7.06
CA VAL A 392 22.45 23.95 -5.80
C VAL A 392 22.52 22.47 -5.39
N PRO A 393 23.00 22.15 -4.18
CA PRO A 393 22.93 20.78 -3.68
C PRO A 393 21.48 20.32 -3.59
N PRO A 394 21.17 19.02 -3.82
CA PRO A 394 19.83 18.50 -3.61
C PRO A 394 19.40 18.70 -2.17
N ALA A 395 18.10 18.88 -1.95
CA ALA A 395 17.52 18.88 -0.62
C ALA A 395 17.91 17.60 0.14
N ARG A 396 17.87 17.63 1.47
CA ARG A 396 18.09 16.43 2.26
C ARG A 396 16.93 15.46 2.09
N ASP A 397 17.22 14.17 2.17
CA ASP A 397 16.18 13.15 2.29
C ASP A 397 15.34 13.42 3.54
N ILE A 398 14.04 13.23 3.43
CA ILE A 398 13.07 13.37 4.52
C ILE A 398 12.33 12.04 4.71
N LEU A 399 11.72 11.87 5.87
CA LEU A 399 10.83 10.75 6.10
C LEU A 399 9.57 10.94 5.24
N ALA A 400 9.22 9.95 4.42
CA ALA A 400 8.05 10.07 3.56
C ALA A 400 6.76 10.11 4.43
N TRP A 401 5.88 11.08 4.14
CA TRP A 401 4.64 11.22 4.91
C TRP A 401 3.71 10.01 4.76
N PHE A 402 3.67 9.42 3.57
CA PHE A 402 2.85 8.25 3.29
C PHE A 402 3.35 6.95 3.94
N SER A 403 4.62 6.88 4.36
CA SER A 403 5.16 5.67 4.99
C SER A 403 4.36 5.31 6.23
N ALA A 404 3.92 4.07 6.34
CA ALA A 404 3.21 3.61 7.53
C ALA A 404 4.06 3.71 8.80
N ARG A 405 3.42 3.94 9.93
CA ARG A 405 4.03 4.13 11.25
C ARG A 405 3.56 3.04 12.19
N GLY A 406 4.44 2.58 13.05
CA GLY A 406 4.06 1.66 14.11
C GLY A 406 3.22 2.30 15.21
N GLY A 407 2.68 1.47 16.04
CA GLY A 407 1.92 1.79 17.24
C GLY A 407 2.04 0.65 18.21
N GLU A 408 1.29 -0.42 18.03
CA GLU A 408 1.39 -1.68 18.76
C GLU A 408 2.68 -2.45 18.42
N LEU A 409 3.34 -2.09 17.32
CA LEU A 409 4.61 -2.66 16.88
C LEU A 409 5.75 -1.66 16.96
N GLY A 410 6.93 -2.14 17.30
CA GLY A 410 8.20 -1.40 17.17
C GLY A 410 8.74 -1.46 15.74
N LYS A 411 7.92 -1.09 14.77
CA LYS A 411 8.19 -1.07 13.33
C LYS A 411 8.02 0.35 12.76
N PRO A 412 8.61 0.68 11.58
CA PRO A 412 9.46 -0.16 10.71
C PRO A 412 10.81 -0.54 11.37
N ASP A 413 11.54 -1.50 10.80
CA ASP A 413 12.92 -1.79 11.25
C ASP A 413 13.89 -0.71 10.78
N LEU A 414 13.70 -0.22 9.58
CA LEU A 414 14.49 0.82 8.94
C LEU A 414 13.70 1.46 7.79
N VAL A 415 14.24 2.52 7.21
CA VAL A 415 13.68 3.18 6.02
C VAL A 415 14.73 3.28 4.93
N THR A 416 14.29 3.16 3.68
CA THR A 416 15.12 3.35 2.49
C THR A 416 14.40 4.22 1.47
N PRO A 417 15.04 4.68 0.38
CA PRO A 417 14.41 5.52 -0.63
C PRO A 417 13.09 4.93 -1.16
N GLY A 418 12.00 5.65 -0.92
CA GLY A 418 10.65 5.26 -1.33
C GLY A 418 10.17 5.92 -2.63
N VAL A 419 11.02 6.63 -3.35
CA VAL A 419 10.72 7.17 -4.68
C VAL A 419 11.91 6.90 -5.58
N ALA A 420 11.66 6.38 -6.77
CA ALA A 420 12.70 6.07 -7.74
C ALA A 420 12.19 6.15 -9.19
N PHE A 421 13.10 6.45 -10.12
CA PHE A 421 12.92 6.23 -11.55
C PHE A 421 13.48 4.86 -11.91
N SER A 422 12.64 3.96 -12.40
CA SER A 422 13.03 2.58 -12.72
C SER A 422 12.28 2.04 -13.93
N SER A 423 12.70 0.86 -14.43
CA SER A 423 12.10 0.19 -15.58
C SER A 423 10.63 -0.09 -15.39
N VAL A 424 9.89 0.03 -16.47
CA VAL A 424 8.50 -0.42 -16.58
C VAL A 424 8.32 -1.20 -17.88
N PRO A 425 7.32 -2.08 -18.02
CA PRO A 425 6.98 -2.70 -19.30
C PRO A 425 6.71 -1.63 -20.36
N ARG A 426 6.99 -1.93 -21.62
CA ARG A 426 6.84 -0.98 -22.74
C ARG A 426 5.45 -0.37 -22.83
N TRP A 427 4.40 -1.14 -22.53
CA TRP A 427 3.03 -0.64 -22.52
C TRP A 427 2.78 0.40 -21.41
N ASN A 428 3.62 0.46 -20.38
CA ASN A 428 3.51 1.38 -19.23
C ASN A 428 4.52 2.54 -19.25
N THR A 429 5.18 2.76 -20.39
CA THR A 429 6.11 3.89 -20.58
C THR A 429 5.43 5.22 -20.24
N GLY A 430 6.15 6.09 -19.55
CA GLY A 430 5.66 7.36 -18.98
C GLY A 430 5.31 7.25 -17.48
N ASN A 431 5.44 6.06 -16.88
CA ASN A 431 5.20 5.81 -15.45
C ASN A 431 6.45 5.23 -14.74
N GLU A 432 7.64 5.67 -15.17
CA GLU A 432 8.93 5.22 -14.63
C GLU A 432 9.21 5.77 -13.23
N ILE A 433 8.60 6.89 -12.84
CA ILE A 433 8.69 7.41 -11.46
C ILE A 433 7.53 6.86 -10.65
N LYS A 434 7.85 6.12 -9.61
CA LYS A 434 6.86 5.61 -8.66
C LYS A 434 7.30 5.94 -7.23
N GLY A 435 6.29 6.15 -6.35
CA GLY A 435 6.48 6.39 -4.93
C GLY A 435 5.71 5.39 -4.08
N GLY A 436 6.26 5.02 -2.93
CA GLY A 436 5.69 4.10 -1.97
C GLY A 436 6.76 3.32 -1.19
N THR A 437 6.38 2.73 -0.09
CA THR A 437 7.21 1.73 0.62
C THR A 437 7.53 0.53 -0.28
N SER A 438 6.74 0.34 -1.33
CA SER A 438 7.00 -0.61 -2.42
C SER A 438 8.29 -0.34 -3.20
N MET A 439 8.83 0.89 -3.19
CA MET A 439 10.13 1.24 -3.81
C MET A 439 11.25 1.15 -2.79
N ALA A 440 10.92 1.36 -1.52
CA ALA A 440 11.84 1.21 -0.42
C ALA A 440 12.24 -0.26 -0.18
N SER A 441 11.27 -1.16 -0.13
CA SER A 441 11.52 -2.59 0.12
C SER A 441 12.56 -3.21 -0.85
N PRO A 442 12.46 -3.07 -2.19
CA PRO A 442 13.47 -3.61 -3.11
C PRO A 442 14.84 -2.91 -2.99
N HIS A 443 14.88 -1.66 -2.55
CA HIS A 443 16.14 -1.00 -2.24
C HIS A 443 16.84 -1.73 -1.07
N ALA A 444 16.11 -2.01 0.02
CA ALA A 444 16.62 -2.77 1.16
C ALA A 444 16.99 -4.21 0.77
N ALA A 445 16.20 -4.88 -0.05
CA ALA A 445 16.52 -6.21 -0.58
C ALA A 445 17.83 -6.19 -1.39
N GLY A 446 18.05 -5.15 -2.20
CA GLY A 446 19.29 -4.95 -2.91
C GLY A 446 20.50 -4.76 -1.99
N LEU A 447 20.36 -3.96 -0.90
CA LEU A 447 21.42 -3.80 0.12
C LEU A 447 21.77 -5.15 0.76
N ALA A 448 20.75 -5.92 1.16
CA ALA A 448 20.94 -7.25 1.71
C ALA A 448 21.66 -8.18 0.72
N ALA A 449 21.32 -8.11 -0.57
CA ALA A 449 21.99 -8.90 -1.62
C ALA A 449 23.45 -8.48 -1.83
N CYS A 450 23.80 -7.20 -1.73
CA CYS A 450 25.18 -6.74 -1.78
C CYS A 450 26.01 -7.29 -0.60
N LEU A 451 25.46 -7.25 0.61
CA LEU A 451 26.10 -7.81 1.80
C LEU A 451 26.27 -9.35 1.70
N ALA A 452 25.20 -10.04 1.27
CA ALA A 452 25.26 -11.48 1.04
C ALA A 452 26.30 -11.83 -0.04
N SER A 453 26.42 -11.04 -1.11
CA SER A 453 27.41 -11.20 -2.16
C SER A 453 28.84 -11.05 -1.64
N ALA A 454 29.11 -10.09 -0.78
CA ALA A 454 30.41 -9.92 -0.13
C ALA A 454 30.77 -11.16 0.67
N LEU A 455 29.89 -11.60 1.57
CA LEU A 455 30.12 -12.76 2.42
C LEU A 455 30.36 -14.04 1.62
N VAL A 456 29.59 -14.28 0.56
CA VAL A 456 29.77 -15.46 -0.33
C VAL A 456 31.15 -15.44 -0.99
N GLN A 457 31.59 -14.28 -1.50
CA GLN A 457 32.91 -14.14 -2.14
C GLN A 457 34.07 -14.31 -1.15
N GLU A 458 33.85 -14.02 0.14
CA GLU A 458 34.77 -14.27 1.25
C GLU A 458 34.70 -15.72 1.76
N GLY A 459 33.90 -16.59 1.15
CA GLY A 459 33.72 -17.99 1.57
C GLY A 459 32.90 -18.15 2.86
N ARG A 460 32.17 -17.13 3.26
CA ARG A 460 31.27 -17.10 4.44
C ARG A 460 29.83 -17.35 4.00
N ARG A 461 29.04 -17.90 4.92
CA ARG A 461 27.56 -17.93 4.74
C ARG A 461 26.93 -16.83 5.56
N ALA A 462 26.11 -16.04 4.92
CA ALA A 462 25.30 -15.03 5.59
C ALA A 462 24.15 -15.70 6.36
N SER A 463 23.91 -15.25 7.59
CA SER A 463 22.61 -15.43 8.25
C SER A 463 21.76 -14.17 8.05
N ALA A 464 20.46 -14.34 7.94
CA ALA A 464 19.54 -13.18 7.87
C ALA A 464 19.68 -12.28 9.09
N ALA A 465 19.87 -12.86 10.28
CA ALA A 465 20.05 -12.11 11.52
C ALA A 465 21.28 -11.17 11.47
N GLU A 466 22.41 -11.61 10.89
CA GLU A 466 23.60 -10.78 10.74
C GLU A 466 23.39 -9.66 9.73
N ILE A 467 22.79 -9.96 8.56
CA ILE A 467 22.50 -8.95 7.52
C ILE A 467 21.53 -7.89 8.04
N VAL A 468 20.43 -8.30 8.67
CA VAL A 468 19.43 -7.37 9.21
C VAL A 468 20.03 -6.51 10.32
N GLN A 469 20.83 -7.12 11.22
CA GLN A 469 21.48 -6.39 12.29
C GLN A 469 22.50 -5.38 11.75
N ALA A 470 23.31 -5.77 10.77
CA ALA A 470 24.28 -4.87 10.12
C ALA A 470 23.59 -3.66 9.49
N LEU A 471 22.47 -3.87 8.77
CA LEU A 471 21.69 -2.78 8.18
C LEU A 471 21.09 -1.86 9.26
N ARG A 472 20.57 -2.41 10.37
CA ARG A 472 20.02 -1.62 11.47
C ARG A 472 21.07 -0.82 12.23
N VAL A 473 22.21 -1.42 12.54
CA VAL A 473 23.30 -0.75 13.30
C VAL A 473 23.96 0.34 12.46
N SER A 474 24.06 0.17 11.15
CA SER A 474 24.62 1.17 10.23
C SER A 474 23.68 2.32 9.92
N ALA A 475 22.40 2.21 10.31
CA ALA A 475 21.38 3.16 9.93
C ALA A 475 21.52 4.50 10.68
N ARG A 476 21.11 5.56 10.01
CA ARG A 476 21.10 6.93 10.53
C ARG A 476 19.66 7.40 10.65
N PRO A 477 19.18 7.69 11.88
CA PRO A 477 17.81 8.17 12.08
C PRO A 477 17.64 9.58 11.51
N PHE A 478 16.41 9.92 11.14
CA PHE A 478 16.04 11.28 10.78
C PHE A 478 15.94 12.16 12.04
N ASN A 479 16.37 13.42 11.91
CA ASN A 479 16.16 14.38 12.98
C ASN A 479 14.65 14.55 13.27
N ALA A 480 14.29 14.49 14.53
CA ALA A 480 12.92 14.58 15.04
C ALA A 480 11.97 13.42 14.69
N ALA A 481 12.41 12.40 13.95
CA ALA A 481 11.65 11.16 13.83
C ALA A 481 11.72 10.33 15.13
N ARG A 482 10.73 9.49 15.34
CA ARG A 482 10.61 8.61 16.50
C ARG A 482 10.82 7.16 16.06
N ALA A 483 11.20 6.29 16.97
CA ALA A 483 11.50 4.89 16.69
C ALA A 483 10.34 4.13 15.97
N ILE A 484 9.10 4.55 16.17
CA ILE A 484 7.92 4.01 15.46
C ILE A 484 7.71 4.61 14.06
N GLU A 485 8.51 5.59 13.65
CA GLU A 485 8.36 6.30 12.39
C GLU A 485 9.42 5.91 11.37
N ASP A 486 10.70 5.84 11.78
CA ASP A 486 11.83 5.52 10.91
C ASP A 486 12.64 4.27 11.36
N GLY A 487 12.25 3.63 12.48
CA GLY A 487 12.98 2.51 13.04
C GLY A 487 14.41 2.89 13.42
N ALA A 488 15.38 2.20 12.82
CA ALA A 488 16.79 2.54 12.96
C ALA A 488 17.24 3.71 12.05
N GLY A 489 16.40 4.11 11.07
CA GLY A 489 16.72 5.15 10.09
C GLY A 489 17.18 4.59 8.74
N VAL A 490 17.96 5.39 7.99
CA VAL A 490 18.47 5.01 6.65
C VAL A 490 19.80 4.28 6.78
N PRO A 491 19.91 3.01 6.33
CA PRO A 491 21.14 2.23 6.42
C PRO A 491 22.26 2.82 5.54
N ALA A 492 23.51 2.64 5.97
CA ALA A 492 24.70 2.95 5.21
C ALA A 492 25.42 1.66 4.84
N LEU A 493 25.47 1.32 3.54
CA LEU A 493 25.92 0.01 3.07
C LEU A 493 27.38 -0.29 3.47
N GLU A 494 28.28 0.68 3.36
CA GLU A 494 29.68 0.52 3.77
C GLU A 494 29.82 0.21 5.25
N ALA A 495 29.11 0.96 6.11
CA ALA A 495 29.13 0.72 7.55
C ALA A 495 28.49 -0.62 7.94
N ALA A 496 27.47 -1.06 7.21
CA ALA A 496 26.89 -2.40 7.39
C ALA A 496 27.89 -3.51 7.04
N TYR A 497 28.62 -3.34 5.96
CA TYR A 497 29.67 -4.28 5.57
C TYR A 497 30.81 -4.32 6.61
N GLN A 498 31.29 -3.15 7.08
CA GLN A 498 32.32 -3.07 8.12
C GLN A 498 31.88 -3.74 9.43
N TRP A 499 30.59 -3.63 9.80
CA TRP A 499 30.05 -4.36 10.95
C TRP A 499 30.18 -5.89 10.76
N LEU A 500 29.88 -6.40 9.57
CA LEU A 500 30.05 -7.81 9.23
C LEU A 500 31.52 -8.26 9.21
N GLU A 501 32.45 -7.41 8.70
CA GLU A 501 33.88 -7.63 8.75
C GLU A 501 34.42 -7.69 10.18
N GLY A 502 33.82 -6.89 11.09
CA GLY A 502 34.15 -6.90 12.51
C GLY A 502 33.85 -8.21 13.24
N GLY A 503 33.21 -9.17 12.56
CA GLY A 503 32.90 -10.51 13.09
C GLY A 503 31.81 -10.50 14.17
N HIS A 504 31.00 -9.45 14.24
CA HIS A 504 29.85 -9.38 15.13
C HIS A 504 28.79 -10.42 14.76
N GLN A 505 28.09 -10.94 15.76
CA GLN A 505 27.07 -11.95 15.56
C GLN A 505 25.67 -11.34 15.72
N GLY A 506 24.77 -11.68 14.81
CA GLY A 506 23.37 -11.29 14.87
C GLY A 506 22.60 -12.04 15.95
N SER A 507 21.58 -11.41 16.48
CA SER A 507 20.66 -11.96 17.49
C SER A 507 19.22 -11.71 17.09
N VAL A 508 18.38 -12.71 17.30
CA VAL A 508 16.93 -12.58 17.09
C VAL A 508 16.20 -12.77 18.41
N TYR A 509 15.57 -11.70 18.86
CA TYR A 509 14.72 -11.71 20.05
C TYR A 509 13.30 -11.30 19.68
N ARG A 510 12.32 -12.01 20.23
CA ARG A 510 10.91 -11.62 20.15
C ARG A 510 10.54 -10.85 21.40
N VAL A 511 10.01 -9.66 21.20
CA VAL A 511 9.49 -8.78 22.25
C VAL A 511 7.97 -8.85 22.23
N ARG A 512 7.36 -8.89 23.42
CA ARG A 512 5.91 -8.75 23.61
C ARG A 512 5.63 -7.78 24.75
N ALA A 513 4.74 -6.83 24.50
CA ALA A 513 4.25 -5.86 25.47
C ALA A 513 2.87 -6.30 26.01
N THR A 514 2.46 -5.80 27.16
CA THR A 514 1.15 -6.08 27.72
C THR A 514 0.05 -5.17 27.14
N THR A 515 0.41 -3.97 26.66
CA THR A 515 -0.54 -2.97 26.13
C THR A 515 -0.48 -2.80 24.61
N GLY A 516 0.22 -3.68 23.92
CA GLY A 516 0.39 -3.69 22.47
C GLY A 516 0.76 -5.08 21.98
N VAL A 517 1.61 -5.14 20.96
CA VAL A 517 2.16 -6.40 20.44
C VAL A 517 3.66 -6.49 20.73
N SER A 518 4.51 -5.85 19.93
CA SER A 518 5.95 -5.77 20.21
C SER A 518 6.39 -4.43 20.81
N ALA A 519 5.50 -3.43 20.80
CA ALA A 519 5.65 -2.15 21.48
C ALA A 519 4.51 -1.92 22.46
N ALA A 520 4.77 -1.18 23.53
CA ALA A 520 3.73 -0.69 24.42
C ALA A 520 3.03 0.50 23.76
N PHE A 521 1.73 0.40 23.57
CA PHE A 521 0.95 1.43 22.91
C PHE A 521 -0.29 1.82 23.73
N ARG A 522 -0.25 3.00 24.34
CA ARG A 522 -1.30 3.53 25.19
C ARG A 522 -2.06 4.64 24.46
N ARG A 523 -2.89 4.25 23.49
CA ARG A 523 -3.67 5.19 22.67
C ARG A 523 -4.64 6.04 23.48
N ASN A 524 -5.20 5.48 24.54
CA ASN A 524 -6.13 6.18 25.42
C ASN A 524 -5.47 6.78 26.68
N GLY A 525 -4.13 6.83 26.74
CA GLY A 525 -3.39 7.26 27.92
C GLY A 525 -3.45 6.22 29.04
N PHE A 526 -3.54 6.69 30.29
CA PHE A 526 -3.55 5.84 31.48
C PHE A 526 -4.95 5.71 32.06
N ALA A 527 -5.41 4.47 32.28
CA ALA A 527 -6.75 4.18 32.81
C ALA A 527 -6.85 4.40 34.34
N GLY A 528 -5.76 4.26 35.10
CA GLY A 528 -5.78 4.36 36.55
C GLY A 528 -4.39 4.50 37.18
N ALA A 529 -4.33 4.63 38.50
CA ALA A 529 -3.07 4.82 39.23
C ALA A 529 -2.12 3.61 39.11
N GLN A 530 -2.67 2.42 39.01
CA GLN A 530 -1.92 1.16 38.87
C GLN A 530 -1.30 0.99 37.49
N ASP A 531 -1.73 1.77 36.50
CA ASP A 531 -1.32 1.69 35.12
C ASP A 531 -0.03 2.48 34.81
N SER A 532 0.97 2.36 35.69
CA SER A 532 2.25 3.06 35.56
C SER A 532 3.41 2.13 35.21
N ILE A 533 3.15 0.86 35.04
CA ILE A 533 4.16 -0.15 34.71
C ILE A 533 3.73 -0.89 33.44
N GLU A 534 4.67 -1.05 32.53
CA GLU A 534 4.57 -1.96 31.38
C GLU A 534 5.51 -3.13 31.59
N THR A 535 5.08 -4.33 31.34
CA THR A 535 5.94 -5.51 31.40
C THR A 535 6.16 -6.06 30.01
N PHE A 536 7.43 -6.07 29.59
CA PHE A 536 7.82 -6.68 28.34
C PHE A 536 8.31 -8.11 28.58
N THR A 537 7.83 -9.04 27.75
CA THR A 537 8.32 -10.41 27.71
C THR A 537 9.28 -10.56 26.54
N VAL A 538 10.54 -10.89 26.79
CA VAL A 538 11.59 -11.01 25.79
C VAL A 538 12.02 -12.46 25.67
N ARG A 539 11.97 -13.03 24.46
CA ARG A 539 12.33 -14.40 24.16
C ARG A 539 13.39 -14.47 23.08
N HIS A 540 14.50 -15.16 23.36
CA HIS A 540 15.52 -15.46 22.34
C HIS A 540 14.98 -16.52 21.36
N LEU A 541 15.16 -16.27 20.05
CA LEU A 541 14.72 -17.18 18.98
C LEU A 541 15.89 -17.80 18.23
N ALA A 542 16.91 -17.01 17.84
CA ALA A 542 18.03 -17.48 17.05
C ALA A 542 19.27 -16.58 17.22
N GLY A 543 20.41 -17.05 16.74
CA GLY A 543 21.68 -16.31 16.78
C GLY A 543 22.32 -16.27 18.16
N LEU A 544 23.09 -15.21 18.43
CA LEU A 544 23.80 -15.03 19.71
C LEU A 544 22.80 -14.83 20.85
N ARG A 545 22.95 -15.61 21.92
CA ARG A 545 22.20 -15.46 23.15
C ARG A 545 23.06 -14.77 24.22
N ALA A 546 22.64 -13.57 24.62
CA ALA A 546 23.27 -12.91 25.76
C ALA A 546 22.83 -13.55 27.09
N ALA A 547 23.76 -13.62 28.08
CA ALA A 547 23.44 -14.09 29.42
C ALA A 547 22.80 -12.97 30.27
N GLN A 548 23.04 -11.71 29.92
CA GLN A 548 22.59 -10.52 30.63
C GLN A 548 22.33 -9.42 29.60
N PHE A 549 21.38 -8.54 29.91
CA PHE A 549 21.06 -7.35 29.14
C PHE A 549 21.47 -6.10 29.92
N ALA A 550 22.24 -5.21 29.28
CA ALA A 550 22.43 -3.85 29.75
C ALA A 550 21.33 -2.96 29.13
N LEU A 551 20.53 -2.34 29.97
CA LEU A 551 19.35 -1.57 29.53
C LEU A 551 19.57 -0.08 29.65
N ARG A 552 19.14 0.68 28.63
CA ARG A 552 19.24 2.14 28.61
C ARG A 552 17.96 2.75 28.08
N ALA A 553 17.32 3.60 28.92
CA ALA A 553 16.20 4.43 28.48
C ALA A 553 16.75 5.72 27.82
N ASP A 554 16.13 6.13 26.72
CA ASP A 554 16.49 7.34 25.96
C ASP A 554 15.75 8.60 26.44
N VAL A 555 14.72 8.43 27.29
CA VAL A 555 13.88 9.52 27.79
C VAL A 555 13.73 9.50 29.32
N PRO A 556 13.63 10.64 29.98
CA PRO A 556 13.64 10.70 31.46
C PRO A 556 12.32 10.27 32.12
N TRP A 557 11.26 10.03 31.32
CA TRP A 557 9.97 9.56 31.83
C TRP A 557 9.84 8.02 31.83
N LEU A 558 10.82 7.29 31.26
CA LEU A 558 10.96 5.85 31.38
C LEU A 558 11.99 5.50 32.46
N ARG A 559 11.73 4.50 33.26
CA ARG A 559 12.63 3.92 34.24
C ARG A 559 12.68 2.41 34.06
N VAL A 560 13.87 1.85 34.06
CA VAL A 560 14.17 0.43 33.96
C VAL A 560 15.43 0.17 34.81
N ASP A 561 15.62 -1.06 35.25
CA ASP A 561 16.87 -1.49 35.88
C ASP A 561 18.00 -1.48 34.84
N ASP A 562 19.19 -1.06 35.25
CA ASP A 562 20.35 -0.91 34.35
C ASP A 562 20.78 -2.25 33.75
N THR A 563 20.55 -3.37 34.45
CA THR A 563 20.90 -4.70 34.01
C THR A 563 19.83 -5.72 34.41
N VAL A 564 19.60 -6.71 33.52
CA VAL A 564 18.68 -7.83 33.76
C VAL A 564 19.33 -9.12 33.28
N GLU A 565 19.32 -10.17 34.12
CA GLU A 565 19.76 -11.50 33.75
C GLU A 565 18.79 -12.15 32.76
N ALA A 566 19.32 -12.77 31.71
CA ALA A 566 18.52 -13.43 30.70
C ALA A 566 18.00 -14.79 31.17
N ALA A 567 16.71 -14.90 31.39
CA ALA A 567 16.07 -16.14 31.79
C ALA A 567 16.07 -17.21 30.68
N PRO A 568 16.05 -18.50 31.00
CA PRO A 568 16.18 -19.60 30.03
C PRO A 568 15.12 -19.63 28.94
N ARG A 569 13.87 -19.29 29.23
CA ARG A 569 12.73 -19.34 28.30
C ARG A 569 12.30 -17.97 27.82
N ALA A 570 12.02 -17.09 28.75
CA ALA A 570 11.61 -15.72 28.48
C ALA A 570 11.98 -14.84 29.67
N THR A 571 12.40 -13.62 29.41
CA THR A 571 12.77 -12.62 30.42
C THR A 571 11.70 -11.57 30.49
N GLU A 572 11.18 -11.31 31.69
CA GLU A 572 10.26 -10.22 31.95
C GLU A 572 11.05 -8.96 32.34
N ILE A 573 10.76 -7.86 31.66
CA ILE A 573 11.42 -6.57 31.88
C ILE A 573 10.33 -5.54 32.18
N PRO A 574 10.18 -5.13 33.49
CA PRO A 574 9.25 -4.08 33.85
C PRO A 574 9.83 -2.71 33.51
N VAL A 575 9.04 -1.87 32.86
CA VAL A 575 9.34 -0.47 32.54
C VAL A 575 8.33 0.43 33.24
N THR A 576 8.80 1.35 34.06
CA THR A 576 7.95 2.26 34.85
C THR A 576 7.84 3.63 34.20
N TYR A 577 6.63 4.17 34.11
CA TYR A 577 6.34 5.50 33.56
C TYR A 577 6.27 6.58 34.65
N LYS A 578 7.01 7.68 34.49
CA LYS A 578 6.87 8.89 35.31
C LYS A 578 5.72 9.73 34.77
N ARG A 579 4.49 9.40 35.14
CA ARG A 579 3.25 10.00 34.61
C ARG A 579 3.18 11.53 34.74
N SER A 580 3.81 12.11 35.77
CA SER A 580 3.85 13.57 35.94
C SER A 580 4.54 14.33 34.79
N ALA A 581 5.30 13.63 33.94
CA ALA A 581 5.92 14.20 32.77
C ALA A 581 5.05 14.02 31.49
N LEU A 582 3.94 13.29 31.57
CA LEU A 582 3.08 12.91 30.46
C LEU A 582 1.69 13.55 30.61
N VAL A 583 1.63 14.87 30.65
CA VAL A 583 0.40 15.62 30.97
C VAL A 583 -0.06 16.56 29.86
N THR A 584 0.83 16.97 28.96
CA THR A 584 0.48 17.84 27.83
C THR A 584 -0.10 17.00 26.70
N PRO A 585 -1.20 17.42 26.06
CA PRO A 585 -1.74 16.72 24.90
C PRO A 585 -0.69 16.51 23.80
N GLY A 586 -0.65 15.30 23.25
CA GLY A 586 0.30 14.90 22.21
C GLY A 586 0.74 13.45 22.33
N VAL A 587 1.76 13.07 21.56
CA VAL A 587 2.36 11.74 21.58
C VAL A 587 3.75 11.76 22.20
N TYR A 588 3.98 10.83 23.10
CA TYR A 588 5.26 10.58 23.77
C TYR A 588 5.77 9.22 23.32
N VAL A 589 6.96 9.19 22.73
CA VAL A 589 7.65 7.97 22.35
C VAL A 589 8.97 7.91 23.06
N GLY A 590 9.28 6.76 23.66
CA GLY A 590 10.56 6.51 24.31
C GLY A 590 10.96 5.07 24.15
N THR A 591 12.26 4.80 24.14
CA THR A 591 12.80 3.47 23.95
C THR A 591 13.70 3.05 25.10
N VAL A 592 13.69 1.75 25.39
CA VAL A 592 14.71 1.11 26.24
C VAL A 592 15.51 0.19 25.33
N THR A 593 16.77 0.51 25.13
CA THR A 593 17.71 -0.26 24.33
C THR A 593 18.39 -1.34 25.17
N ALA A 594 18.36 -2.56 24.74
CA ALA A 594 19.05 -3.68 25.37
C ALA A 594 20.33 -4.02 24.62
N LEU A 595 21.46 -3.99 25.30
CA LEU A 595 22.79 -4.28 24.77
C LEU A 595 23.37 -5.54 25.41
N ASN A 596 24.23 -6.23 24.68
CA ASN A 596 25.07 -7.26 25.27
C ASN A 596 26.23 -6.56 26.03
N PRO A 597 26.33 -6.69 27.37
CA PRO A 597 27.42 -6.03 28.11
C PRO A 597 28.82 -6.54 27.75
N ARG A 598 28.94 -7.70 27.11
CA ARG A 598 30.23 -8.25 26.65
C ARG A 598 30.67 -7.70 25.28
N ASP A 599 29.72 -7.20 24.48
CA ASP A 599 29.97 -6.59 23.17
C ASP A 599 28.88 -5.54 22.88
N THR A 600 29.11 -4.35 23.38
CA THR A 600 28.18 -3.22 23.14
C THR A 600 28.33 -2.64 21.75
N THR A 601 29.42 -2.94 21.04
CA THR A 601 29.68 -2.48 19.68
C THR A 601 28.89 -3.26 18.63
N ALA A 602 28.40 -4.46 18.96
CA ALA A 602 27.45 -5.21 18.12
C ALA A 602 26.08 -4.51 17.97
N GLY A 603 25.83 -3.46 18.75
CA GLY A 603 24.58 -2.72 18.74
C GLY A 603 23.46 -3.36 19.56
N PRO A 604 22.22 -2.87 19.44
CA PRO A 604 21.08 -3.35 20.19
C PRO A 604 20.73 -4.82 19.88
N LEU A 605 20.54 -5.61 20.95
CA LEU A 605 19.95 -6.95 20.84
C LEU A 605 18.46 -6.88 20.52
N PHE A 606 17.76 -5.93 21.17
CA PHE A 606 16.37 -5.58 20.97
C PHE A 606 16.10 -4.20 21.56
N THR A 607 14.93 -3.64 21.21
CA THR A 607 14.45 -2.34 21.71
C THR A 607 13.05 -2.51 22.26
N LEU A 608 12.78 -1.96 23.47
CA LEU A 608 11.46 -1.89 24.06
C LEU A 608 10.87 -0.51 23.75
N VAL A 609 10.00 -0.45 22.80
CA VAL A 609 9.36 0.80 22.36
C VAL A 609 8.13 1.08 23.22
N ASN A 610 7.99 2.33 23.67
CA ASN A 610 6.89 2.77 24.52
C ASN A 610 6.27 4.04 23.93
N THR A 611 4.98 3.97 23.63
CA THR A 611 4.20 5.08 23.07
C THR A 611 3.02 5.39 23.99
N VAL A 612 2.91 6.65 24.42
CA VAL A 612 1.79 7.14 25.22
C VAL A 612 1.16 8.33 24.51
N ILE A 613 -0.14 8.26 24.27
CA ILE A 613 -0.94 9.35 23.73
C ILE A 613 -1.67 10.04 24.87
N VAL A 614 -1.54 11.35 24.96
CA VAL A 614 -2.34 12.21 25.84
C VAL A 614 -3.32 12.98 24.95
N PRO A 615 -4.59 12.57 24.90
CA PRO A 615 -5.56 13.20 24.02
C PRO A 615 -6.12 14.51 24.60
N THR A 616 -6.56 15.40 23.72
CA THR A 616 -7.45 16.50 24.05
C THR A 616 -8.86 15.97 24.21
N ASP A 617 -9.47 16.17 25.37
CA ASP A 617 -10.80 15.66 25.68
C ASP A 617 -11.89 16.62 25.20
N LEU A 618 -12.60 16.25 24.13
CA LEU A 618 -13.71 17.01 23.59
C LEU A 618 -14.99 16.88 24.45
N ALA A 619 -15.06 15.94 25.38
CA ALA A 619 -16.17 15.88 26.33
C ALA A 619 -16.13 17.04 27.33
N ALA A 620 -14.91 17.45 27.73
CA ALA A 620 -14.75 18.56 28.67
C ALA A 620 -14.93 19.94 27.99
N LYS A 621 -14.58 20.01 26.71
CA LYS A 621 -14.70 21.22 25.88
C LYS A 621 -15.02 20.82 24.44
N ALA A 622 -16.24 21.02 24.00
CA ALA A 622 -16.74 20.60 22.68
C ALA A 622 -16.02 21.27 21.49
N LEU A 623 -15.13 22.22 21.75
CA LEU A 623 -14.38 22.96 20.74
C LEU A 623 -12.89 22.90 21.07
N PHE A 624 -12.10 22.48 20.11
CA PHE A 624 -10.65 22.63 20.05
C PHE A 624 -10.32 23.66 18.96
N ASP A 625 -9.41 24.57 19.24
CA ASP A 625 -8.93 25.58 18.29
C ASP A 625 -7.45 25.87 18.60
N GLU A 626 -6.57 25.61 17.63
CA GLU A 626 -5.13 25.86 17.79
C GLU A 626 -4.56 26.40 16.48
N ARG A 627 -3.74 27.44 16.59
CA ARG A 627 -2.90 27.93 15.49
C ARG A 627 -1.45 27.53 15.72
N ARG A 628 -0.84 26.87 14.73
CA ARG A 628 0.52 26.38 14.84
C ARG A 628 1.32 26.54 13.56
N ARG A 629 2.62 26.82 13.73
CA ARG A 629 3.60 26.75 12.65
C ARG A 629 4.21 25.35 12.63
N ILE A 630 4.20 24.72 11.49
CA ILE A 630 4.70 23.36 11.22
C ILE A 630 5.92 23.51 10.34
N GLY A 631 7.04 22.89 10.72
CA GLY A 631 8.28 22.93 9.95
C GLY A 631 8.15 22.16 8.62
N PRO A 632 9.08 22.36 7.67
CA PRO A 632 9.07 21.65 6.40
C PRO A 632 9.08 20.14 6.61
N ALA A 633 8.27 19.41 5.84
CA ALA A 633 8.09 17.96 5.91
C ALA A 633 7.63 17.42 7.27
N ALA A 634 7.34 18.26 8.24
CA ALA A 634 6.91 17.81 9.56
C ALA A 634 5.44 17.44 9.59
N VAL A 635 5.12 16.45 10.40
CA VAL A 635 3.75 16.01 10.70
C VAL A 635 3.35 16.56 12.06
N GLN A 636 2.31 17.38 12.11
CA GLN A 636 1.69 17.81 13.33
C GLN A 636 0.48 16.95 13.62
N ARG A 637 0.52 16.24 14.77
CA ARG A 637 -0.54 15.34 15.21
C ARG A 637 -1.38 15.95 16.28
N TYR A 638 -2.69 15.77 16.19
CA TYR A 638 -3.68 16.14 17.19
C TYR A 638 -4.50 14.91 17.55
N PHE A 639 -4.58 14.60 18.83
CA PHE A 639 -5.34 13.46 19.33
C PHE A 639 -6.59 13.97 20.03
N LEU A 640 -7.75 13.66 19.46
CA LEU A 640 -9.05 14.19 19.85
C LEU A 640 -9.93 13.07 20.43
N ARG A 641 -10.22 13.13 21.72
CA ARG A 641 -11.10 12.14 22.36
C ARG A 641 -12.56 12.50 22.13
N VAL A 642 -13.26 11.63 21.41
CA VAL A 642 -14.72 11.68 21.23
C VAL A 642 -15.34 10.69 22.22
N PRO A 643 -16.21 11.18 23.16
CA PRO A 643 -16.61 10.39 24.32
C PRO A 643 -17.70 9.35 24.04
N GLN A 644 -18.46 9.51 22.94
CA GLN A 644 -19.65 8.67 22.69
C GLN A 644 -19.90 8.47 21.21
N PRO A 645 -20.51 7.34 20.81
CA PRO A 645 -20.98 7.12 19.44
C PRO A 645 -22.15 8.05 19.09
N ASP A 646 -22.58 8.06 17.84
CA ASP A 646 -23.67 8.91 17.32
C ASP A 646 -23.42 10.43 17.46
N ALA A 647 -22.22 10.86 17.91
CA ALA A 647 -21.75 12.24 17.85
C ALA A 647 -21.36 12.59 16.42
N THR A 648 -21.24 13.88 16.13
CA THR A 648 -20.67 14.38 14.87
C THR A 648 -19.40 15.14 15.18
N LEU A 649 -18.29 14.76 14.57
CA LEU A 649 -17.02 15.47 14.67
C LEU A 649 -16.80 16.24 13.37
N ARG A 650 -16.63 17.54 13.46
CA ARG A 650 -16.20 18.38 12.34
C ARG A 650 -14.80 18.91 12.60
N VAL A 651 -13.90 18.63 11.70
CA VAL A 651 -12.53 19.14 11.71
C VAL A 651 -12.38 20.11 10.56
N THR A 652 -11.85 21.30 10.82
CA THR A 652 -11.52 22.31 9.83
C THR A 652 -10.07 22.69 9.99
N VAL A 653 -9.30 22.57 8.91
CA VAL A 653 -7.90 22.99 8.85
C VAL A 653 -7.79 24.11 7.84
N THR A 654 -7.34 25.27 8.29
CA THR A 654 -7.11 26.44 7.43
C THR A 654 -5.62 26.72 7.34
N LEU A 655 -5.10 26.67 6.13
CA LEU A 655 -3.72 26.99 5.83
C LEU A 655 -3.58 28.50 5.65
N LEU A 656 -2.76 29.13 6.48
CA LEU A 656 -2.57 30.58 6.48
C LEU A 656 -1.33 31.02 5.70
N ASP A 657 -0.33 30.15 5.63
CA ASP A 657 0.95 30.41 4.96
C ASP A 657 1.60 29.07 4.60
N SER A 658 1.88 28.85 3.34
CA SER A 658 2.59 27.66 2.82
C SER A 658 3.55 28.01 1.69
N GLN A 659 3.81 29.29 1.47
CA GLN A 659 4.65 29.77 0.37
C GLN A 659 4.22 29.27 -1.03
N GLY A 660 2.94 29.01 -1.21
CA GLY A 660 2.37 28.51 -2.47
C GLY A 660 2.42 27.00 -2.63
N GLU A 661 2.94 26.25 -1.65
CA GLU A 661 2.98 24.78 -1.68
C GLU A 661 1.77 24.16 -0.97
N GLN A 662 1.48 22.89 -1.31
CA GLN A 662 0.36 22.15 -0.74
C GLN A 662 0.75 21.48 0.59
N ALA A 663 -0.17 21.55 1.56
CA ALA A 663 -0.15 20.73 2.76
C ALA A 663 -1.21 19.64 2.65
N SER A 664 -1.07 18.52 3.32
CA SER A 664 -2.09 17.48 3.35
C SER A 664 -2.65 17.27 4.75
N VAL A 665 -3.91 16.82 4.81
CA VAL A 665 -4.66 16.56 6.03
C VAL A 665 -5.22 15.16 5.98
N ARG A 666 -5.02 14.39 7.06
CA ARG A 666 -5.57 13.04 7.23
C ARG A 666 -6.23 12.91 8.59
N LEU A 667 -7.31 12.15 8.65
CA LEU A 667 -8.02 11.84 9.89
C LEU A 667 -8.15 10.32 10.03
N TYR A 668 -7.74 9.81 11.20
CA TYR A 668 -7.78 8.39 11.53
C TYR A 668 -8.73 8.12 12.68
N GLU A 669 -9.40 6.97 12.61
CA GLU A 669 -10.28 6.45 13.65
C GLU A 669 -9.48 5.94 14.87
N PRO A 670 -10.15 5.63 16.00
CA PRO A 670 -9.49 5.15 17.21
C PRO A 670 -8.67 3.87 17.05
N ASP A 671 -8.91 3.07 16.02
CA ASP A 671 -8.18 1.85 15.68
C ASP A 671 -7.00 2.07 14.71
N GLY A 672 -6.81 3.30 14.20
CA GLY A 672 -5.76 3.65 13.26
C GLY A 672 -6.19 3.60 11.78
N ALA A 673 -7.40 3.12 11.48
CA ALA A 673 -7.94 3.15 10.13
C ALA A 673 -8.27 4.59 9.69
N PRO A 674 -8.20 4.92 8.39
CA PRO A 674 -8.71 6.19 7.88
C PRO A 674 -10.19 6.39 8.21
N ALA A 675 -10.57 7.61 8.60
CA ALA A 675 -11.94 7.88 9.03
C ALA A 675 -12.96 7.64 7.92
N ARG A 676 -14.00 6.85 8.20
CA ARG A 676 -15.02 6.34 7.24
C ARG A 676 -15.73 7.41 6.45
N SER A 677 -15.94 8.60 7.02
CA SER A 677 -16.58 9.73 6.37
C SER A 677 -15.62 10.68 5.66
N ALA A 678 -14.31 10.47 5.80
CA ALA A 678 -13.28 11.34 5.23
C ALA A 678 -12.72 10.74 3.93
N PRO A 679 -12.24 11.57 2.99
CA PRO A 679 -11.30 11.12 1.98
C PRO A 679 -10.01 10.62 2.64
N ASP A 680 -9.30 9.70 2.02
CA ASP A 680 -8.05 9.18 2.56
C ASP A 680 -7.01 10.28 2.80
N GLU A 681 -7.00 11.32 1.96
CA GLU A 681 -6.11 12.48 2.03
C GLU A 681 -6.80 13.71 1.43
N ILE A 682 -6.65 14.86 2.07
CA ILE A 682 -7.10 16.13 1.54
C ILE A 682 -5.90 17.05 1.38
N ASP A 683 -5.61 17.45 0.15
CA ASP A 683 -4.60 18.43 -0.16
C ASP A 683 -5.17 19.85 -0.03
N ILE A 684 -4.48 20.70 0.71
CA ILE A 684 -4.81 22.11 0.86
C ILE A 684 -3.75 22.92 0.11
N GLY A 685 -4.15 23.51 -1.02
CA GLY A 685 -3.31 24.40 -1.81
C GLY A 685 -3.54 25.88 -1.48
N ALA A 686 -2.57 26.73 -1.83
CA ALA A 686 -2.68 28.17 -1.62
C ALA A 686 -3.67 28.86 -2.59
N GLU A 687 -4.04 28.22 -3.70
CA GLU A 687 -4.90 28.80 -4.75
C GLU A 687 -6.42 28.53 -4.50
N GLU A 688 -6.76 27.52 -3.74
CA GLU A 688 -8.13 27.26 -3.29
C GLU A 688 -8.27 27.72 -1.85
N SER A 689 -9.24 28.45 -1.44
CA SER A 689 -9.58 28.97 -0.09
C SER A 689 -8.72 28.56 1.14
N GLY A 690 -7.65 27.78 0.94
CA GLY A 690 -6.71 27.28 1.93
C GLY A 690 -7.34 26.51 3.10
N THR A 691 -8.53 25.95 2.90
CA THR A 691 -9.30 25.31 3.99
C THR A 691 -9.81 23.93 3.58
N ALA A 692 -9.51 22.92 4.39
CA ALA A 692 -10.13 21.59 4.34
C ALA A 692 -11.13 21.44 5.47
N SER A 693 -12.25 20.78 5.22
CA SER A 693 -13.24 20.43 6.23
C SER A 693 -13.65 18.97 6.12
N ILE A 694 -13.48 18.24 7.21
CA ILE A 694 -13.87 16.84 7.36
C ILE A 694 -15.01 16.76 8.35
N THR A 695 -16.06 16.01 8.02
CA THR A 695 -17.18 15.75 8.94
C THR A 695 -17.38 14.26 9.08
N VAL A 696 -17.09 13.73 10.26
CA VAL A 696 -17.46 12.36 10.65
C VAL A 696 -18.91 12.42 11.14
N ARG A 697 -19.80 11.79 10.39
CA ARG A 697 -21.24 11.81 10.70
C ARG A 697 -21.58 10.80 11.81
N ALA A 698 -22.71 10.98 12.43
CA ALA A 698 -23.18 10.15 13.52
C ALA A 698 -23.26 8.65 13.18
N GLU A 699 -23.62 8.30 11.95
CA GLU A 699 -23.68 6.88 11.51
C GLU A 699 -22.31 6.22 11.31
N ASP A 700 -21.25 7.01 11.14
CA ASP A 700 -19.89 6.54 10.91
C ASP A 700 -18.99 6.78 12.15
N MET A 701 -19.55 7.34 13.23
CA MET A 701 -18.81 7.72 14.43
C MET A 701 -18.47 6.52 15.30
N VAL A 702 -17.18 6.38 15.61
CA VAL A 702 -16.64 5.44 16.59
C VAL A 702 -16.17 6.23 17.82
N ALA A 703 -16.59 5.84 19.02
CA ALA A 703 -16.10 6.49 20.24
C ALA A 703 -14.64 6.14 20.50
N GLY A 704 -13.82 7.11 20.90
CA GLY A 704 -12.40 6.90 21.17
C GLY A 704 -11.53 8.10 20.84
N VAL A 705 -10.24 7.85 20.61
CA VAL A 705 -9.26 8.88 20.29
C VAL A 705 -8.98 8.90 18.79
N TYR A 706 -9.47 9.92 18.12
CA TYR A 706 -9.15 10.22 16.72
C TYR A 706 -7.77 10.85 16.62
N GLU A 707 -7.03 10.53 15.56
CA GLU A 707 -5.78 11.17 15.20
C GLU A 707 -5.96 12.02 13.97
N LEU A 708 -5.68 13.31 14.07
CA LEU A 708 -5.68 14.26 12.97
C LEU A 708 -4.25 14.67 12.69
N ASP A 709 -3.82 14.43 11.45
CA ASP A 709 -2.49 14.77 10.98
C ASP A 709 -2.55 15.91 9.97
N VAL A 710 -1.70 16.92 10.21
CA VAL A 710 -1.44 18.01 9.25
C VAL A 710 0.01 17.89 8.81
N VAL A 711 0.23 17.61 7.55
CA VAL A 711 1.55 17.42 6.93
C VAL A 711 1.94 18.70 6.22
N ALA A 712 3.03 19.33 6.65
CA ALA A 712 3.58 20.49 5.97
C ALA A 712 4.24 20.09 4.64
N PRO A 713 4.33 21.02 3.67
CA PRO A 713 5.04 20.79 2.42
C PRO A 713 6.47 20.34 2.63
N PRO A 714 7.07 19.58 1.69
CA PRO A 714 8.43 19.05 1.84
C PRO A 714 9.51 20.09 2.06
N LEU A 715 9.37 21.27 1.43
CA LEU A 715 10.42 22.31 1.44
C LEU A 715 10.01 23.59 2.16
N ALA A 716 8.74 23.76 2.50
CA ALA A 716 8.20 24.95 3.12
C ALA A 716 7.59 24.67 4.49
N ALA A 717 7.77 25.60 5.41
CA ALA A 717 7.00 25.58 6.64
C ALA A 717 5.56 26.05 6.35
N ALA A 718 4.60 25.46 7.04
CA ALA A 718 3.21 25.88 6.96
C ALA A 718 2.74 26.47 8.29
N THR A 719 1.83 27.45 8.25
CA THR A 719 1.08 27.89 9.41
C THR A 719 -0.38 27.49 9.23
N ALA A 720 -0.83 26.59 10.10
CA ALA A 720 -2.20 26.10 10.05
C ALA A 720 -2.99 26.48 11.29
N THR A 721 -4.28 26.79 11.11
CA THR A 721 -5.28 26.81 12.18
C THR A 721 -6.08 25.54 12.10
N VAL A 722 -6.12 24.77 13.18
CA VAL A 722 -6.88 23.54 13.31
C VAL A 722 -8.01 23.78 14.28
N ARG A 723 -9.22 23.54 13.82
CA ARG A 723 -10.44 23.62 14.61
C ARG A 723 -11.16 22.29 14.57
N ALA A 724 -11.48 21.73 15.72
CA ALA A 724 -12.31 20.55 15.86
C ALA A 724 -13.54 20.87 16.72
N ASP A 725 -14.71 20.70 16.13
CA ASP A 725 -16.01 20.93 16.76
C ASP A 725 -16.71 19.59 16.97
N LEU A 726 -17.06 19.26 18.21
CA LEU A 726 -18.00 18.18 18.47
C LEU A 726 -19.42 18.72 18.36
N GLY A 727 -20.27 18.04 17.59
CA GLY A 727 -21.67 18.43 17.39
C GLY A 727 -22.41 18.62 18.73
N PRO A 728 -23.36 19.55 18.80
CA PRO A 728 -24.02 19.91 20.05
C PRO A 728 -24.87 18.79 20.63
N VAL A 729 -25.33 17.89 19.77
CA VAL A 729 -26.15 16.73 20.12
C VAL A 729 -25.66 15.49 19.38
N THR A 730 -25.88 14.32 19.94
CA THR A 730 -25.82 13.05 19.22
C THR A 730 -27.13 12.79 18.52
N LEU A 731 -27.07 12.11 17.37
CA LEU A 731 -28.23 11.74 16.58
C LEU A 731 -28.28 10.21 16.41
N ALA A 732 -28.84 9.51 17.38
CA ALA A 732 -29.01 8.06 17.37
C ALA A 732 -30.32 7.66 16.68
N LEU A 733 -30.42 6.42 16.18
CA LEU A 733 -31.70 5.88 15.74
C LEU A 733 -32.63 5.68 16.94
N ALA A 734 -33.86 6.20 16.85
CA ALA A 734 -34.84 6.01 17.93
C ALA A 734 -35.25 4.53 18.06
N GLN A 735 -35.36 4.05 19.30
CA GLN A 735 -35.71 2.64 19.57
C GLN A 735 -37.14 2.30 19.09
N GLN A 736 -38.03 3.30 18.97
CA GLN A 736 -39.40 3.15 18.42
C GLN A 736 -39.46 3.92 17.11
N GLY A 737 -39.61 3.24 16.01
CA GLY A 737 -39.52 3.60 14.60
C GLY A 737 -39.94 5.02 14.18
N GLY A 738 -39.21 5.54 13.21
CA GLY A 738 -39.54 6.70 12.38
C GLY A 738 -38.90 8.02 12.81
N GLY A 739 -37.92 8.02 13.71
CA GLY A 739 -37.23 9.25 14.12
C GLY A 739 -35.80 9.05 14.55
N LEU A 740 -35.13 10.14 14.87
CA LEU A 740 -33.81 10.17 15.51
C LEU A 740 -33.97 10.63 16.96
N GLU A 741 -33.27 9.98 17.87
CA GLU A 741 -33.13 10.44 19.24
C GLU A 741 -31.95 11.40 19.33
N ALA A 742 -32.27 12.68 19.64
CA ALA A 742 -31.26 13.71 19.86
C ALA A 742 -30.96 13.81 21.37
N SER A 743 -29.69 13.68 21.75
CA SER A 743 -29.23 13.80 23.14
C SER A 743 -28.12 14.85 23.21
N SER A 744 -28.03 15.61 24.30
CA SER A 744 -26.97 16.60 24.48
C SER A 744 -25.60 15.90 24.67
N VAL A 745 -24.59 16.36 23.95
CA VAL A 745 -23.20 15.88 24.08
C VAL A 745 -22.55 16.38 25.38
N LEU A 746 -22.92 17.58 25.84
CA LEU A 746 -22.35 18.18 27.03
C LEU A 746 -23.20 17.81 28.26
N GLY A 747 -22.67 16.92 29.07
CA GLY A 747 -23.31 16.47 30.31
C GLY A 747 -23.18 17.45 31.48
N GLY A 748 -23.76 18.64 31.37
CA GLY A 748 -23.75 19.64 32.44
C GLY A 748 -25.18 20.06 32.84
N GLN A 749 -25.48 20.23 34.16
CA GLN A 749 -26.78 20.74 34.55
C GLN A 749 -26.97 22.20 34.09
N GLY A 750 -28.08 22.48 33.40
CA GLY A 750 -28.60 23.83 33.19
C GLY A 750 -28.49 24.44 31.80
N ASN A 751 -27.77 23.86 30.84
CA ASN A 751 -27.65 24.39 29.50
C ASN A 751 -28.61 23.69 28.54
N THR A 752 -29.44 24.43 27.85
CA THR A 752 -30.29 23.92 26.76
C THR A 752 -29.57 24.17 25.45
N VAL A 753 -29.39 23.11 24.65
CA VAL A 753 -28.90 23.21 23.28
C VAL A 753 -30.05 23.44 22.35
N THR A 754 -30.08 24.60 21.67
CA THR A 754 -31.06 24.92 20.64
C THR A 754 -30.35 24.94 19.28
N GLY A 755 -30.99 24.40 18.26
CA GLY A 755 -30.47 24.36 16.89
C GLY A 755 -31.59 24.34 15.86
N GLU A 756 -31.28 24.72 14.66
CA GLU A 756 -32.13 24.57 13.48
C GLU A 756 -31.94 23.18 12.90
N VAL A 757 -33.01 22.48 12.60
CA VAL A 757 -33.04 21.16 11.97
C VAL A 757 -33.33 21.33 10.49
N VAL A 758 -32.45 20.82 9.64
CA VAL A 758 -32.65 20.81 8.18
C VAL A 758 -32.57 19.35 7.69
N TYR A 759 -33.48 19.03 6.78
CA TYR A 759 -33.56 17.75 6.10
C TYR A 759 -33.18 17.89 4.63
N ARG A 760 -32.33 16.97 4.12
CA ARG A 760 -31.97 16.93 2.71
C ARG A 760 -32.13 15.53 2.15
N LEU A 761 -32.76 15.42 0.99
CA LEU A 761 -32.80 14.22 0.20
C LEU A 761 -31.46 14.08 -0.50
N VAL A 762 -30.67 13.04 -0.16
CA VAL A 762 -29.32 12.86 -0.70
C VAL A 762 -29.20 11.63 -1.61
N GLY A 763 -30.19 10.74 -1.62
CA GLY A 763 -30.15 9.58 -2.51
C GLY A 763 -31.00 8.40 -2.05
N ALA A 764 -30.45 7.21 -2.29
CA ALA A 764 -31.02 5.92 -1.91
C ALA A 764 -29.97 4.98 -1.32
N GLU A 765 -30.39 4.10 -0.42
CA GLU A 765 -29.50 3.10 0.22
C GLU A 765 -30.16 1.72 0.27
N ARG A 766 -29.35 0.69 0.07
CA ARG A 766 -29.71 -0.70 0.38
C ARG A 766 -28.55 -1.41 1.07
N ARG A 767 -28.86 -2.24 2.05
CA ARG A 767 -27.90 -3.12 2.72
C ARG A 767 -28.08 -4.54 2.24
N TYR A 768 -26.96 -5.20 1.97
CA TYR A 768 -26.89 -6.59 1.55
C TYR A 768 -26.06 -7.36 2.59
N PRO A 769 -26.62 -8.36 3.28
CA PRO A 769 -25.78 -9.34 3.94
C PRO A 769 -25.04 -10.11 2.86
N VAL A 770 -23.74 -10.21 2.98
CA VAL A 770 -22.89 -10.95 2.04
C VAL A 770 -22.26 -12.13 2.77
N ALA A 771 -22.17 -13.25 2.07
CA ALA A 771 -21.57 -14.45 2.62
C ALA A 771 -21.02 -15.30 1.49
N GLY A 772 -19.79 -15.77 1.66
CA GLY A 772 -19.15 -16.64 0.71
C GLY A 772 -18.55 -17.88 1.38
N ARG A 773 -18.01 -18.79 0.56
CA ARG A 773 -17.31 -19.96 1.03
C ARG A 773 -15.92 -20.03 0.41
N GLY A 774 -14.91 -20.09 1.28
CA GLY A 774 -13.53 -20.11 0.83
C GLY A 774 -13.20 -18.84 0.04
N GLN A 775 -12.52 -18.99 -1.08
CA GLN A 775 -12.09 -17.87 -1.94
C GLN A 775 -13.02 -17.60 -3.13
N ALA A 776 -14.25 -18.13 -3.09
CA ALA A 776 -15.22 -17.80 -4.12
C ALA A 776 -15.65 -16.32 -4.00
N ALA A 777 -15.69 -15.64 -5.14
CA ALA A 777 -16.24 -14.29 -5.20
C ALA A 777 -17.73 -14.31 -4.89
N GLU A 778 -18.20 -13.28 -4.20
CA GLU A 778 -19.63 -13.00 -4.06
C GLU A 778 -20.00 -11.90 -5.06
N SER A 779 -21.08 -12.10 -5.78
CA SER A 779 -21.50 -11.16 -6.85
C SER A 779 -22.85 -10.54 -6.53
N LEU A 780 -22.92 -9.20 -6.63
CA LEU A 780 -24.17 -8.45 -6.52
C LEU A 780 -24.53 -7.82 -7.86
N GLN A 781 -25.75 -8.05 -8.33
CA GLN A 781 -26.29 -7.37 -9.50
C GLN A 781 -26.97 -6.06 -9.07
N ILE A 782 -26.50 -4.94 -9.58
CA ILE A 782 -26.94 -3.61 -9.20
C ILE A 782 -27.27 -2.82 -10.44
N ARG A 783 -28.37 -2.07 -10.42
CA ARG A 783 -28.78 -1.17 -11.51
C ARG A 783 -28.88 0.27 -10.97
N PRO A 784 -27.89 1.14 -11.21
CA PRO A 784 -27.95 2.53 -10.79
C PRO A 784 -29.15 3.24 -11.45
N PRO A 785 -29.94 3.99 -10.69
CA PRO A 785 -31.03 4.78 -11.28
C PRO A 785 -30.48 5.96 -12.11
N ARG A 786 -31.25 6.43 -13.08
CA ARG A 786 -30.79 7.48 -14.01
C ARG A 786 -30.46 8.82 -13.34
N TRP A 787 -31.04 9.10 -12.17
CA TRP A 787 -30.76 10.32 -11.41
C TRP A 787 -29.46 10.24 -10.59
N ALA A 788 -28.88 9.05 -10.42
CA ALA A 788 -27.68 8.88 -9.62
C ALA A 788 -26.43 9.44 -10.32
N LYS A 789 -25.69 10.25 -9.61
CA LYS A 789 -24.40 10.83 -10.05
C LYS A 789 -23.20 10.08 -9.51
N ARG A 790 -23.39 9.35 -8.39
CA ARG A 790 -22.34 8.62 -7.69
C ARG A 790 -22.92 7.35 -7.08
N MET A 791 -22.14 6.29 -7.09
CA MET A 791 -22.40 5.07 -6.34
C MET A 791 -21.31 4.90 -5.29
N GLU A 792 -21.72 4.71 -4.05
CA GLU A 792 -20.84 4.31 -2.95
C GLU A 792 -21.16 2.86 -2.57
N ILE A 793 -20.13 2.05 -2.45
CA ILE A 793 -20.21 0.66 -1.98
C ILE A 793 -19.33 0.55 -0.75
N ASP A 794 -19.96 0.46 0.42
CA ASP A 794 -19.27 0.18 1.68
C ASP A 794 -19.29 -1.33 1.89
N VAL A 795 -18.14 -1.88 2.24
CA VAL A 795 -18.03 -3.27 2.72
C VAL A 795 -17.48 -3.25 4.14
N GLU A 796 -18.15 -3.97 5.02
CA GLU A 796 -17.78 -4.11 6.41
C GLU A 796 -17.67 -5.59 6.75
N LEU A 797 -16.47 -5.99 7.17
CA LEU A 797 -16.14 -7.34 7.60
C LEU A 797 -15.86 -7.33 9.12
N PRO A 798 -16.10 -8.42 9.83
CA PRO A 798 -15.61 -8.55 11.21
C PRO A 798 -14.07 -8.46 11.22
N SER A 799 -13.50 -7.72 12.19
CA SER A 799 -12.03 -7.60 12.32
C SER A 799 -11.34 -8.96 12.50
N SER A 800 -11.98 -9.90 13.19
CA SER A 800 -11.46 -11.27 13.32
C SER A 800 -11.39 -12.02 11.99
N LEU A 801 -12.27 -11.71 11.03
CA LEU A 801 -12.19 -12.25 9.68
C LEU A 801 -11.08 -11.54 8.88
N TRP A 802 -10.94 -10.24 9.08
CA TRP A 802 -9.89 -9.46 8.44
C TRP A 802 -8.49 -9.99 8.76
N ASP A 803 -8.25 -10.37 10.01
CA ASP A 803 -7.00 -11.00 10.45
C ASP A 803 -6.65 -12.32 9.71
N GLU A 804 -7.65 -13.00 9.13
CA GLU A 804 -7.44 -14.25 8.36
C GLU A 804 -7.14 -14.01 6.88
N LEU A 805 -7.38 -12.79 6.38
CA LEU A 805 -7.20 -12.43 4.97
C LEU A 805 -5.75 -12.03 4.68
N THR A 806 -5.36 -12.12 3.41
CA THR A 806 -4.19 -11.43 2.86
C THR A 806 -4.59 -10.13 2.20
N ASP A 807 -5.79 -10.06 1.66
CA ASP A 807 -6.43 -8.86 1.11
C ASP A 807 -7.89 -9.13 0.74
N PHE A 808 -8.58 -8.07 0.32
CA PHE A 808 -9.96 -8.11 -0.16
C PHE A 808 -10.15 -7.03 -1.21
N SER A 809 -10.90 -7.31 -2.26
CA SER A 809 -11.23 -6.27 -3.24
C SER A 809 -12.71 -6.19 -3.57
N VAL A 810 -13.13 -4.97 -3.91
CA VAL A 810 -14.43 -4.67 -4.50
C VAL A 810 -14.19 -4.24 -5.94
N THR A 811 -14.77 -4.96 -6.91
CA THR A 811 -14.61 -4.65 -8.32
C THR A 811 -15.96 -4.55 -9.01
N VAL A 812 -16.15 -3.51 -9.81
CA VAL A 812 -17.38 -3.26 -10.57
C VAL A 812 -17.12 -3.53 -12.04
N TYR A 813 -17.96 -4.38 -12.62
CA TYR A 813 -17.96 -4.69 -14.05
C TYR A 813 -19.24 -4.16 -14.71
N ASP A 814 -19.12 -3.77 -15.96
CA ASP A 814 -20.24 -3.40 -16.79
C ASP A 814 -21.01 -4.64 -17.33
N SER A 815 -22.01 -4.39 -18.15
CA SER A 815 -22.86 -5.46 -18.70
C SER A 815 -22.17 -6.41 -19.67
N VAL A 816 -20.97 -6.07 -20.15
CA VAL A 816 -20.17 -6.94 -21.04
C VAL A 816 -19.00 -7.61 -20.30
N GLY A 817 -18.89 -7.41 -18.97
CA GLY A 817 -17.86 -8.01 -18.14
C GLY A 817 -16.54 -7.23 -18.11
N GLN A 818 -16.54 -5.99 -18.62
CA GLN A 818 -15.38 -5.13 -18.55
C GLN A 818 -15.34 -4.40 -17.20
N GLN A 819 -14.16 -4.30 -16.59
CA GLN A 819 -13.97 -3.54 -15.36
C GLN A 819 -14.23 -2.04 -15.61
N VAL A 820 -15.15 -1.47 -14.83
CA VAL A 820 -15.47 -0.04 -14.90
C VAL A 820 -14.27 0.78 -14.43
N ARG A 821 -13.92 1.83 -15.15
CA ARG A 821 -12.84 2.74 -14.75
C ARG A 821 -13.13 3.38 -13.39
N GLY A 822 -12.22 3.23 -12.44
CA GLY A 822 -12.41 3.66 -11.05
C GLY A 822 -13.34 2.74 -10.24
N GLY A 823 -13.83 1.65 -10.83
CA GLY A 823 -14.70 0.66 -10.19
C GLY A 823 -13.94 -0.47 -9.50
N ASN A 824 -12.72 -0.23 -9.05
CA ASN A 824 -11.96 -1.20 -8.28
C ASN A 824 -11.34 -0.53 -7.06
N GLN A 825 -11.55 -1.13 -5.90
CA GLN A 825 -11.00 -0.70 -4.62
C GLN A 825 -10.48 -1.94 -3.87
N PRO A 826 -9.14 -2.13 -3.80
CA PRO A 826 -8.58 -3.00 -2.77
C PRO A 826 -8.86 -2.39 -1.40
N MET A 827 -9.30 -3.22 -0.47
CA MET A 827 -9.53 -2.79 0.91
C MET A 827 -8.21 -2.91 1.69
N ASN A 828 -7.93 -1.92 2.52
CA ASN A 828 -6.78 -1.92 3.42
C ASN A 828 -7.18 -2.19 4.88
N TYR A 829 -8.47 -2.20 5.19
CA TYR A 829 -9.03 -2.39 6.53
C TYR A 829 -10.33 -3.19 6.45
N ALA A 830 -10.81 -3.69 7.58
CA ALA A 830 -12.07 -4.44 7.65
C ALA A 830 -13.29 -3.63 7.18
N PHE A 831 -13.17 -2.31 7.18
CA PHE A 831 -14.10 -1.41 6.49
C PHE A 831 -13.43 -0.81 5.24
N GLY A 832 -14.11 -0.88 4.10
CA GLY A 832 -13.66 -0.25 2.86
C GLY A 832 -14.82 0.42 2.12
N ARG A 833 -14.52 1.50 1.40
CA ARG A 833 -15.50 2.24 0.59
C ARG A 833 -14.99 2.41 -0.82
N LEU A 834 -15.73 1.89 -1.80
CA LEU A 834 -15.58 2.24 -3.21
C LEU A 834 -16.53 3.39 -3.54
N SER A 835 -16.01 4.50 -4.04
CA SER A 835 -16.80 5.64 -4.53
C SER A 835 -16.61 5.80 -6.03
N LEU A 836 -17.66 5.52 -6.80
CA LEU A 836 -17.66 5.52 -8.26
C LEU A 836 -18.53 6.66 -8.78
N ALA A 837 -17.97 7.57 -9.57
CA ALA A 837 -18.73 8.53 -10.34
C ALA A 837 -19.48 7.80 -11.46
N LEU A 838 -20.77 8.08 -11.60
CA LEU A 838 -21.64 7.46 -12.59
C LEU A 838 -21.81 8.39 -13.80
N SER A 839 -21.38 7.91 -14.97
CA SER A 839 -21.73 8.51 -16.26
C SER A 839 -23.11 8.03 -16.73
N ASP A 840 -23.69 8.70 -17.69
CA ASP A 840 -24.99 8.31 -18.28
C ASP A 840 -24.98 6.88 -18.86
N SER A 841 -23.80 6.40 -19.32
CA SER A 841 -23.63 5.03 -19.82
C SER A 841 -23.67 3.96 -18.72
N LEU A 842 -23.44 4.32 -17.48
CA LEU A 842 -23.46 3.40 -16.32
C LEU A 842 -24.80 3.47 -15.55
N THR A 843 -25.68 4.42 -15.86
CA THR A 843 -26.99 4.54 -15.22
C THR A 843 -28.07 3.81 -16.03
N GLY A 844 -29.02 3.17 -15.36
CA GLY A 844 -30.11 2.41 -15.99
C GLY A 844 -29.67 1.07 -16.59
N VAL A 845 -28.40 0.70 -16.52
CA VAL A 845 -27.86 -0.60 -17.00
C VAL A 845 -27.43 -1.49 -15.82
N PRO A 846 -27.45 -2.81 -15.96
CA PRO A 846 -26.96 -3.69 -14.91
C PRO A 846 -25.43 -3.61 -14.80
N LEU A 847 -24.94 -3.47 -13.56
CA LEU A 847 -23.55 -3.58 -13.19
C LEU A 847 -23.39 -4.79 -12.28
N THR A 848 -22.25 -5.47 -12.39
CA THR A 848 -21.88 -6.57 -11.50
C THR A 848 -20.83 -6.06 -10.52
N VAL A 849 -21.12 -6.14 -9.23
CA VAL A 849 -20.17 -5.87 -8.15
C VAL A 849 -19.66 -7.20 -7.64
N GLU A 850 -18.37 -7.42 -7.72
CA GLU A 850 -17.74 -8.62 -7.21
C GLU A 850 -16.90 -8.31 -5.99
N LEU A 851 -17.03 -9.15 -4.97
CA LEU A 851 -16.33 -9.10 -3.70
C LEU A 851 -15.39 -10.29 -3.65
N TYR A 852 -14.08 -10.04 -3.71
CA TYR A 852 -13.04 -11.06 -3.73
C TYR A 852 -12.28 -11.12 -2.41
N PRO A 853 -12.50 -12.15 -1.56
CA PRO A 853 -11.63 -12.42 -0.42
C PRO A 853 -10.39 -13.18 -0.86
N ALA A 854 -9.23 -12.80 -0.32
CA ALA A 854 -8.03 -13.60 -0.41
C ALA A 854 -7.59 -13.99 1.01
N PHE A 855 -7.41 -15.29 1.27
CA PHE A 855 -7.10 -15.82 2.60
C PHE A 855 -5.65 -16.26 2.71
N ALA A 856 -5.04 -16.00 3.86
CA ALA A 856 -3.70 -16.47 4.18
C ALA A 856 -3.62 -18.02 4.23
N ARG A 857 -4.68 -18.67 4.68
CA ARG A 857 -4.84 -20.12 4.60
C ARG A 857 -6.09 -20.44 3.81
N LEU A 858 -6.05 -21.50 3.00
CA LEU A 858 -7.23 -21.95 2.26
C LEU A 858 -8.31 -22.42 3.24
N PRO A 859 -9.38 -21.65 3.47
CA PRO A 859 -10.37 -22.02 4.44
C PRO A 859 -11.39 -22.96 3.84
N GLY A 860 -11.81 -23.95 4.63
CA GLY A 860 -13.03 -24.69 4.36
C GLY A 860 -14.30 -24.02 4.89
N HIS A 861 -14.18 -22.89 5.59
CA HIS A 861 -15.28 -22.24 6.28
C HIS A 861 -15.98 -21.13 5.48
N GLN A 862 -17.14 -20.73 5.96
CA GLN A 862 -17.92 -19.64 5.42
C GLN A 862 -17.44 -18.32 6.04
N TRP A 863 -17.36 -17.27 5.21
CA TRP A 863 -17.19 -15.91 5.66
C TRP A 863 -18.49 -15.10 5.51
N ARG A 864 -18.63 -14.05 6.30
CA ARG A 864 -19.79 -13.16 6.30
C ARG A 864 -19.35 -11.73 6.50
N GLY A 865 -20.14 -10.82 5.87
CA GLY A 865 -19.96 -9.38 6.01
C GLY A 865 -21.24 -8.65 5.66
N THR A 866 -21.17 -7.34 5.62
CA THR A 866 -22.26 -6.48 5.18
C THR A 866 -21.76 -5.57 4.08
N THR A 867 -22.54 -5.46 3.01
CA THR A 867 -22.30 -4.48 1.94
C THR A 867 -23.46 -3.47 1.95
N ARG A 868 -23.11 -2.20 1.92
CA ARG A 868 -24.06 -1.09 1.84
C ARG A 868 -23.85 -0.38 0.52
N VAL A 869 -24.87 -0.36 -0.32
CA VAL A 869 -24.86 0.36 -1.60
C VAL A 869 -25.68 1.62 -1.48
N ARG A 870 -25.08 2.75 -1.84
CA ARG A 870 -25.75 4.05 -1.90
C ARG A 870 -25.67 4.62 -3.30
N PHE A 871 -26.77 5.16 -3.77
CA PHE A 871 -26.83 6.03 -4.93
C PHE A 871 -27.03 7.46 -4.46
N LEU A 872 -26.10 8.35 -4.80
CA LEU A 872 -26.12 9.76 -4.42
C LEU A 872 -26.36 10.61 -5.67
N GLY A 873 -27.13 11.67 -5.53
CA GLY A 873 -27.41 12.56 -6.66
C GLY A 873 -28.27 13.77 -6.32
N PRO A 874 -29.52 13.59 -5.85
CA PRO A 874 -30.30 14.69 -5.32
C PRO A 874 -29.59 15.27 -4.10
N ASP A 875 -29.62 16.57 -3.96
CA ASP A 875 -29.21 17.27 -2.74
C ASP A 875 -30.22 18.39 -2.50
N GLU A 876 -31.46 17.97 -2.28
CA GLU A 876 -32.64 18.85 -2.23
C GLU A 876 -33.18 18.96 -0.80
N PRO A 877 -33.58 20.13 -0.35
CA PRO A 877 -34.30 20.30 0.91
C PRO A 877 -35.61 19.51 0.91
N VAL A 878 -35.92 18.87 2.03
CA VAL A 878 -37.13 18.05 2.20
C VAL A 878 -37.87 18.48 3.46
N GLY A 879 -39.10 18.85 3.32
CA GLY A 879 -39.94 19.28 4.45
C GLY A 879 -39.54 20.64 5.01
N GLU A 880 -40.33 21.14 5.94
CA GLU A 880 -40.03 22.35 6.68
C GLU A 880 -39.00 22.05 7.76
N GLY A 881 -37.94 22.83 7.80
CA GLY A 881 -37.00 22.82 8.90
C GLY A 881 -37.71 23.18 10.22
N GLY A 882 -37.21 22.68 11.31
CA GLY A 882 -37.76 22.93 12.64
C GLY A 882 -36.69 23.37 13.62
N SER A 883 -37.07 23.85 14.78
CA SER A 883 -36.16 24.07 15.89
C SER A 883 -36.11 22.85 16.79
N LEU A 884 -34.88 22.47 17.19
CA LEU A 884 -34.62 21.45 18.20
C LEU A 884 -34.16 22.12 19.48
N SER A 885 -34.70 21.68 20.59
CA SER A 885 -34.25 22.09 21.91
C SER A 885 -34.01 20.85 22.77
N VAL A 886 -32.79 20.70 23.25
CA VAL A 886 -32.40 19.56 24.11
C VAL A 886 -31.76 20.11 25.38
N VAL A 887 -32.37 19.80 26.50
CA VAL A 887 -31.81 20.13 27.84
C VAL A 887 -30.63 19.22 28.14
N ALA A 888 -29.62 19.73 28.81
CA ALA A 888 -28.46 18.94 29.23
C ALA A 888 -28.87 17.66 30.00
N GLY A 889 -28.39 16.50 29.54
CA GLY A 889 -28.84 15.20 30.05
C GLY A 889 -30.23 14.74 29.59
N GLY A 890 -30.95 15.57 28.83
CA GLY A 890 -32.24 15.27 28.24
C GLY A 890 -32.15 14.65 26.86
N ARG A 891 -33.29 14.12 26.40
CA ARG A 891 -33.49 13.54 25.07
C ARG A 891 -34.66 14.20 24.39
N SER A 892 -34.55 14.34 23.08
CA SER A 892 -35.64 14.84 22.24
C SER A 892 -35.77 13.99 20.98
N VAL A 893 -36.96 13.82 20.45
CA VAL A 893 -37.18 13.00 19.24
C VAL A 893 -37.31 13.94 18.04
N VAL A 894 -36.41 13.75 17.07
CA VAL A 894 -36.45 14.39 15.76
C VAL A 894 -37.23 13.46 14.83
N ARG A 895 -38.45 13.85 14.41
CA ARG A 895 -39.21 13.03 13.46
C ARG A 895 -38.67 13.24 12.05
N LEU A 896 -38.41 12.15 11.33
CA LEU A 896 -38.02 12.25 9.93
C LEU A 896 -39.22 12.70 9.07
N PRO A 897 -39.02 13.56 8.07
CA PRO A 897 -40.08 13.95 7.14
C PRO A 897 -40.47 12.74 6.28
N THR A 898 -41.66 12.79 5.72
CA THR A 898 -42.06 11.83 4.69
C THR A 898 -41.15 12.02 3.47
N ALA A 899 -40.48 10.96 3.08
CA ALA A 899 -39.57 11.02 1.95
C ALA A 899 -40.35 11.32 0.65
N PRO A 900 -39.86 12.24 -0.21
CA PRO A 900 -40.44 12.44 -1.52
C PRO A 900 -40.34 11.18 -2.37
N ALA A 901 -41.25 11.01 -3.31
CA ALA A 901 -41.23 9.89 -4.25
C ALA A 901 -39.99 10.01 -5.16
N LEU A 902 -39.04 9.15 -4.96
CA LEU A 902 -37.89 8.94 -5.85
C LEU A 902 -38.13 7.69 -6.67
N ASP A 903 -37.69 7.65 -7.93
CA ASP A 903 -37.65 6.40 -8.71
C ASP A 903 -36.55 5.50 -8.15
N LEU A 904 -36.93 4.65 -7.20
CA LEU A 904 -36.00 3.80 -6.45
C LEU A 904 -35.83 2.44 -7.10
N PRO A 905 -34.63 1.91 -7.21
CA PRO A 905 -34.43 0.50 -7.53
C PRO A 905 -35.09 -0.39 -6.48
N GLU A 906 -35.45 -1.61 -6.87
CA GLU A 906 -36.12 -2.57 -5.97
C GLU A 906 -35.33 -2.82 -4.70
N GLY A 907 -35.96 -2.69 -3.55
CA GLY A 907 -35.37 -2.93 -2.22
C GLY A 907 -34.51 -1.78 -1.68
N PHE A 908 -34.40 -0.65 -2.39
CA PHE A 908 -33.75 0.54 -1.88
C PHE A 908 -34.71 1.41 -1.08
N ASN A 909 -34.17 2.05 -0.05
CA ASN A 909 -34.84 3.05 0.76
C ASN A 909 -34.32 4.44 0.43
N THR A 910 -35.17 5.46 0.56
CA THR A 910 -34.74 6.85 0.38
C THR A 910 -33.74 7.25 1.46
N LEU A 911 -32.65 7.91 1.10
CA LEU A 911 -31.63 8.38 2.03
C LEU A 911 -31.82 9.87 2.33
N ILE A 912 -32.08 10.18 3.59
CA ILE A 912 -32.27 11.54 4.10
C ILE A 912 -31.11 11.89 5.01
N GLU A 913 -30.46 13.04 4.78
CA GLU A 913 -29.52 13.63 5.71
C GLU A 913 -30.25 14.61 6.63
N THR A 914 -30.16 14.41 7.92
CA THR A 914 -30.61 15.31 8.97
C THR A 914 -29.43 16.09 9.49
N ARG A 915 -29.52 17.42 9.50
CA ARG A 915 -28.55 18.33 10.12
C ARG A 915 -29.19 19.13 11.20
N VAL A 916 -28.48 19.30 12.31
CA VAL A 916 -28.84 20.24 13.39
C VAL A 916 -27.71 21.24 13.50
N THR A 917 -28.01 22.51 13.27
CA THR A 917 -27.03 23.60 13.34
C THR A 917 -27.41 24.55 14.48
N THR A 918 -26.50 24.78 15.40
CA THR A 918 -26.71 25.75 16.50
C THR A 918 -26.50 27.18 16.04
N LEU A 919 -26.88 28.13 16.85
CA LEU A 919 -26.60 29.55 16.64
C LEU A 919 -25.09 29.87 16.56
N THR A 920 -24.25 29.03 17.13
CA THR A 920 -22.77 29.15 17.07
C THR A 920 -22.17 28.48 15.83
N GLY A 921 -23.02 27.88 14.96
CA GLY A 921 -22.59 27.20 13.76
C GLY A 921 -22.06 25.77 13.96
N ALA A 922 -22.14 25.23 15.17
CA ALA A 922 -21.80 23.82 15.40
C ALA A 922 -22.84 22.89 14.77
N VAL A 923 -22.42 21.81 14.16
CA VAL A 923 -23.27 20.93 13.35
C VAL A 923 -23.30 19.51 13.92
N ALA A 924 -24.50 18.92 14.01
CA ALA A 924 -24.71 17.48 14.12
C ALA A 924 -25.36 16.98 12.82
N ALA A 925 -24.87 15.89 12.24
CA ALA A 925 -25.35 15.37 10.97
C ALA A 925 -25.47 13.84 11.00
N ARG A 926 -26.56 13.32 10.43
CA ARG A 926 -26.77 11.87 10.24
C ARG A 926 -27.51 11.60 8.94
N ARG A 927 -27.06 10.62 8.18
CA ARG A 927 -27.80 10.03 7.06
C ARG A 927 -28.62 8.84 7.55
N THR A 928 -29.90 8.81 7.18
CA THR A 928 -30.83 7.76 7.61
C THR A 928 -31.63 7.26 6.42
N ALA A 929 -31.66 5.94 6.25
CA ALA A 929 -32.53 5.29 5.28
C ALA A 929 -33.98 5.34 5.79
N ALA A 930 -34.84 6.09 5.11
CA ALA A 930 -36.29 6.14 5.40
C ALA A 930 -37.02 5.15 4.49
N PRO A 931 -37.97 4.34 5.00
CA PRO A 931 -38.81 3.49 4.15
C PRO A 931 -39.51 4.36 3.09
N ALA A 932 -39.51 3.87 1.84
CA ALA A 932 -40.26 4.50 0.76
C ALA A 932 -41.71 4.72 1.25
N GLY A 933 -42.20 5.95 1.18
CA GLY A 933 -43.52 6.28 1.67
C GLY A 933 -44.56 5.31 1.08
N SER A 934 -45.14 4.49 1.91
CA SER A 934 -46.28 3.66 1.50
C SER A 934 -47.30 4.63 0.88
N ARG A 935 -47.59 4.50 -0.42
CA ARG A 935 -48.81 5.09 -0.99
C ARG A 935 -49.93 4.65 -0.07
N GLY A 936 -50.58 5.62 0.55
CA GLY A 936 -51.62 5.36 1.50
C GLY A 936 -52.59 4.29 0.99
N ALA A 937 -52.60 3.18 1.66
CA ALA A 937 -53.72 2.28 1.61
C ALA A 937 -54.90 3.07 2.22
N SER A 938 -55.57 3.86 1.36
CA SER A 938 -56.95 4.22 1.60
C SER A 938 -57.75 2.91 1.53
N GLY A 939 -58.04 2.34 2.66
CA GLY A 939 -58.82 1.11 2.81
C GLY A 939 -59.14 0.83 4.25
N LEU A 940 -60.17 1.51 4.69
CA LEU A 940 -61.13 1.14 5.75
C LEU A 940 -61.08 -0.37 6.15
N ARG A 941 -60.79 -0.67 7.37
CA ARG A 941 -61.64 -1.15 8.47
C ARG A 941 -60.80 -1.55 9.66
#